data_58df70b1a357faab2d75796f82a50604
#
_entry.id   58df70b1a357faab2d75796f82a50604
#
_cell.length_a   1.000
_cell.length_b   1.000
_cell.length_c   1.000
_cell.angle_alpha   90.00
_cell.angle_beta   90.00
_cell.angle_gamma   90.00
#
_symmetry.space_group_name_H-M   'P 1'
#
loop_
_entity.id
_entity.type
_entity.pdbx_description
1 polymer ?
#
loop_
_entity_poly.entity_id
_entity_poly.type
_entity_poly.pdbx_seq_one_letter_code
_entity_poly.pdbx_strand_id
1 'polypeptide(L)'
;MFDLGTSKFRGNILIILKKIGIVLSSSALSFGMYASVTSASITENGQPEKVQIQVASTDTVFSKNELIKKFREAFPKRFDFLTDSDFQVGGSHFFPDDKQLRHDLSFTKTINGKRLYGNVGFVGEDLEIEHFYYQPSNTAEALFPAKTSKEQARKIAVDFVKELDGGKEYQLESDPFNYFPKQILTEPVRYSFSFARTENQVTILDQRIEVSVLGNGEIITLYRNPSNSDTSTFDDVKKIKDKNEMLEKVKGNLSAELRYQIDYDYQTDDRQVQLVYQPTTKLRGVHASTGKWLTANGYSADFPVKTKIEKITANPLPPKQDGITLEDAKKIAEQFLEINSDKVKLSIQSVDEIENYNGQAVISIQYMYNFASSGHGTTMEINKNTGEIIQYNDLKSQIAEQIGEKPYIENTLSNREALAKAVKYAKEWAPSYLHNFAMPIDEAYIEERQGIYHFTFPRIENDIVVMGDQISVGVAADGSLNSFNVNYQEIEQWPSTDKVVSEEDAKSALKKALSLKLTYMKQEKNEDKNHYDLVYLPEFYEEPFSYLNANTGEWNSSFQGGKLAVISHPWAEKELNYFISAKVLDIKDGKDFNGDASVSKGEAIKIIMNSLTYIYDGRYYSGNENKNQTFDNIDPKHPLYQAIERAVEMDIIQPDGQTFDVDSPIKREELAVWYIRVLGLEQAAKDSSIYKIDFADANKVRTEYIGHVALANSMGLLKTEQNHFNPDREATYAELAVSIIRLAHKMTEKAPGLGY
;
A
#
# COMPACT_ATOMS: atom_id res chain seq x y z
N MET A 1 -44.70 40.04 -11.30
CA MET A 1 -43.81 40.28 -12.44
C MET A 1 -42.44 40.44 -11.88
N PHE A 2 -41.65 39.45 -11.98
CA PHE A 2 -40.23 39.16 -11.92
C PHE A 2 -40.00 37.84 -11.19
N ASP A 3 -40.13 36.79 -11.97
CA ASP A 3 -39.56 35.47 -11.70
C ASP A 3 -38.22 35.47 -12.39
N LEU A 4 -37.15 35.08 -11.71
CA LEU A 4 -35.92 34.62 -12.34
C LEU A 4 -34.89 34.10 -11.31
N GLY A 5 -34.60 32.81 -11.39
CA GLY A 5 -33.21 32.40 -11.30
C GLY A 5 -32.74 31.65 -10.06
N THR A 6 -33.44 30.61 -9.57
CA THR A 6 -32.90 29.75 -8.51
C THR A 6 -32.62 28.29 -8.95
N SER A 7 -32.70 27.96 -10.24
CA SER A 7 -32.61 26.57 -10.70
C SER A 7 -31.21 26.13 -11.20
N LYS A 8 -30.28 27.06 -11.46
CA LYS A 8 -28.92 26.69 -11.95
C LYS A 8 -27.90 26.40 -10.86
N PHE A 9 -28.09 26.94 -9.66
CA PHE A 9 -27.12 26.74 -8.57
C PHE A 9 -27.26 25.37 -7.86
N ARG A 10 -28.44 24.74 -7.90
CA ARG A 10 -28.62 23.40 -7.31
C ARG A 10 -28.12 22.25 -8.18
N GLY A 11 -28.02 22.45 -9.49
CA GLY A 11 -27.52 21.42 -10.41
C GLY A 11 -26.03 21.14 -10.28
N ASN A 12 -25.24 22.18 -10.09
CA ASN A 12 -23.77 22.04 -10.03
C ASN A 12 -23.28 21.46 -8.70
N ILE A 13 -23.96 21.71 -7.59
CA ILE A 13 -23.61 21.11 -6.29
C ILE A 13 -23.91 19.60 -6.29
N LEU A 14 -24.97 19.17 -6.95
CA LEU A 14 -25.31 17.74 -7.04
C LEU A 14 -24.34 16.95 -7.97
N ILE A 15 -23.78 17.61 -8.98
CA ILE A 15 -22.78 17.01 -9.88
C ILE A 15 -21.43 16.91 -9.19
N ILE A 16 -21.05 17.87 -8.39
CA ILE A 16 -19.81 17.83 -7.59
C ILE A 16 -19.90 16.76 -6.50
N LEU A 17 -21.04 16.63 -5.82
CA LEU A 17 -21.24 15.57 -4.81
C LEU A 17 -21.32 14.16 -5.43
N LYS A 18 -21.81 14.02 -6.67
CA LYS A 18 -21.77 12.73 -7.39
C LYS A 18 -20.35 12.37 -7.85
N LYS A 19 -19.53 13.33 -8.24
CA LYS A 19 -18.12 13.07 -8.62
C LYS A 19 -17.23 12.74 -7.41
N ILE A 20 -17.49 13.33 -6.25
CA ILE A 20 -16.78 13.01 -5.00
C ILE A 20 -17.19 11.63 -4.46
N GLY A 21 -18.45 11.22 -4.63
CA GLY A 21 -18.96 9.91 -4.22
C GLY A 21 -18.36 8.72 -5.00
N ILE A 22 -17.88 8.94 -6.22
CA ILE A 22 -17.29 7.88 -7.06
C ILE A 22 -15.81 7.65 -6.73
N VAL A 23 -15.08 8.67 -6.27
CA VAL A 23 -13.67 8.53 -5.88
C VAL A 23 -13.51 7.84 -4.51
N LEU A 24 -14.54 7.89 -3.65
CA LEU A 24 -14.54 7.22 -2.34
C LEU A 24 -14.84 5.72 -2.41
N SER A 25 -15.29 5.20 -3.54
CA SER A 25 -15.64 3.76 -3.68
C SER A 25 -14.49 2.89 -4.18
N SER A 26 -13.42 3.45 -4.73
CA SER A 26 -12.33 2.67 -5.33
C SER A 26 -11.15 2.38 -4.39
N SER A 27 -10.98 3.14 -3.31
CA SER A 27 -9.93 2.88 -2.30
C SER A 27 -10.39 2.03 -1.10
N ALA A 28 -11.69 1.75 -0.97
CA ALA A 28 -12.25 0.89 0.09
C ALA A 28 -12.33 -0.61 -0.30
N LEU A 29 -11.92 -0.99 -1.50
CA LEU A 29 -12.06 -2.36 -2.01
C LEU A 29 -10.89 -3.30 -1.70
N SER A 30 -9.86 -2.85 -0.98
CA SER A 30 -8.76 -3.71 -0.53
C SER A 30 -8.88 -4.20 0.92
N PHE A 31 -9.92 -3.81 1.66
CA PHE A 31 -10.24 -4.39 2.96
C PHE A 31 -11.72 -4.74 2.99
N GLY A 32 -12.01 -6.05 2.92
CA GLY A 32 -13.35 -6.58 3.01
C GLY A 32 -14.05 -6.20 4.32
N MET A 33 -14.81 -5.11 4.30
CA MET A 33 -15.81 -4.87 5.34
C MET A 33 -17.17 -5.35 4.83
N TYR A 34 -17.60 -6.51 5.32
CA TYR A 34 -18.99 -6.92 5.24
C TYR A 34 -19.81 -6.05 6.20
N ALA A 35 -20.38 -4.98 5.69
CA ALA A 35 -21.52 -4.34 6.34
C ALA A 35 -22.79 -4.95 5.76
N SER A 36 -23.41 -5.88 6.48
CA SER A 36 -24.75 -6.37 6.14
C SER A 36 -25.76 -5.24 6.37
N VAL A 37 -26.16 -4.57 5.29
CA VAL A 37 -27.33 -3.71 5.30
C VAL A 37 -28.55 -4.60 5.09
N THR A 38 -29.25 -4.92 6.16
CA THR A 38 -30.57 -5.54 6.07
C THR A 38 -31.58 -4.51 5.57
N SER A 39 -31.88 -4.54 4.27
CA SER A 39 -33.04 -3.86 3.72
C SER A 39 -34.25 -4.79 3.90
N ALA A 40 -35.12 -4.46 4.83
CA ALA A 40 -36.40 -5.13 4.96
C ALA A 40 -37.30 -4.72 3.78
N SER A 41 -37.67 -5.66 2.92
CA SER A 41 -38.75 -5.48 1.96
C SER A 41 -40.08 -5.61 2.69
N ILE A 42 -40.94 -4.60 2.55
CA ILE A 42 -42.30 -4.62 3.08
C ILE A 42 -43.17 -5.26 2.01
N THR A 43 -43.79 -6.40 2.35
CA THR A 43 -44.89 -6.98 1.53
C THR A 43 -46.22 -6.31 1.88
N GLU A 44 -47.17 -6.29 0.94
CA GLU A 44 -48.46 -5.60 1.04
C GLU A 44 -49.38 -6.03 2.21
N ASN A 45 -48.96 -6.97 3.04
CA ASN A 45 -49.77 -7.49 4.16
C ASN A 45 -49.16 -7.25 5.57
N GLY A 46 -48.18 -6.40 5.72
CA GLY A 46 -47.79 -5.82 7.02
C GLY A 46 -47.27 -6.77 8.12
N GLN A 47 -46.89 -7.99 7.80
CA GLN A 47 -46.22 -8.90 8.77
C GLN A 47 -44.78 -9.20 8.33
N PRO A 48 -43.79 -9.04 9.22
CA PRO A 48 -42.42 -9.38 8.88
C PRO A 48 -42.24 -10.90 8.80
N GLU A 49 -41.88 -11.40 7.63
CA GLU A 49 -41.48 -12.78 7.44
C GLU A 49 -40.18 -13.04 8.23
N LYS A 50 -40.24 -13.97 9.18
CA LYS A 50 -39.03 -14.42 9.92
C LYS A 50 -38.18 -15.23 8.96
N VAL A 51 -37.16 -14.61 8.40
CA VAL A 51 -36.07 -15.33 7.73
C VAL A 51 -35.34 -16.13 8.81
N GLN A 52 -35.57 -17.43 8.84
CA GLN A 52 -34.74 -18.35 9.62
C GLN A 52 -33.39 -18.50 8.94
N ILE A 53 -32.42 -17.71 9.38
CA ILE A 53 -31.01 -18.00 9.08
C ILE A 53 -30.69 -19.28 9.86
N GLN A 54 -30.47 -20.40 9.18
CA GLN A 54 -29.88 -21.57 9.78
C GLN A 54 -28.43 -21.23 10.15
N VAL A 55 -28.24 -20.78 11.38
CA VAL A 55 -26.93 -20.74 12.01
C VAL A 55 -26.57 -22.19 12.31
N ALA A 56 -25.50 -22.68 11.71
CA ALA A 56 -24.93 -23.97 12.10
C ALA A 56 -24.62 -23.89 13.60
N SER A 57 -25.30 -24.73 14.39
CA SER A 57 -25.12 -24.79 15.82
C SER A 57 -23.76 -25.38 16.16
N THR A 58 -22.85 -24.52 16.54
CA THR A 58 -21.71 -24.91 17.37
C THR A 58 -21.90 -24.28 18.75
N ASP A 59 -21.70 -25.04 19.79
CA ASP A 59 -22.12 -24.81 21.18
C ASP A 59 -21.40 -23.68 21.93
N THR A 60 -20.76 -22.71 21.27
CA THR A 60 -20.08 -21.57 21.91
C THR A 60 -20.29 -20.27 21.14
N VAL A 61 -21.49 -19.71 21.22
CA VAL A 61 -21.71 -18.31 20.81
C VAL A 61 -21.50 -17.43 22.02
N PHE A 62 -20.39 -16.69 22.08
CA PHE A 62 -20.15 -15.71 23.13
C PHE A 62 -21.18 -14.59 23.10
N SER A 63 -21.69 -14.22 24.24
CA SER A 63 -22.62 -13.11 24.38
C SER A 63 -21.92 -11.77 24.21
N LYS A 64 -22.68 -10.73 23.83
CA LYS A 64 -22.18 -9.34 23.77
C LYS A 64 -21.44 -8.95 25.07
N ASN A 65 -21.96 -9.35 26.24
CA ASN A 65 -21.39 -8.98 27.52
C ASN A 65 -20.03 -9.65 27.77
N GLU A 66 -19.86 -10.88 27.32
CA GLU A 66 -18.55 -11.59 27.40
C GLU A 66 -17.51 -10.93 26.50
N LEU A 67 -17.87 -10.55 25.28
CA LEU A 67 -16.97 -9.83 24.36
C LEU A 67 -16.60 -8.44 24.93
N ILE A 68 -17.56 -7.69 25.48
CA ILE A 68 -17.29 -6.40 26.13
C ILE A 68 -16.37 -6.59 27.34
N LYS A 69 -16.61 -7.62 28.16
CA LYS A 69 -15.76 -7.93 29.30
C LYS A 69 -14.32 -8.17 28.86
N LYS A 70 -14.12 -9.02 27.84
CA LYS A 70 -12.79 -9.32 27.29
C LYS A 70 -12.11 -8.08 26.70
N PHE A 71 -12.86 -7.23 25.99
CA PHE A 71 -12.37 -5.93 25.52
C PHE A 71 -11.86 -5.04 26.66
N ARG A 72 -12.63 -4.92 27.74
CA ARG A 72 -12.25 -4.09 28.91
C ARG A 72 -11.04 -4.66 29.65
N GLU A 73 -10.87 -5.97 29.69
CA GLU A 73 -9.67 -6.63 30.24
C GLU A 73 -8.42 -6.31 29.42
N ALA A 74 -8.52 -6.32 28.09
CA ALA A 74 -7.41 -6.01 27.21
C ALA A 74 -7.06 -4.52 27.13
N PHE A 75 -8.03 -3.64 27.38
CA PHE A 75 -7.84 -2.18 27.31
C PHE A 75 -8.26 -1.49 28.62
N PRO A 76 -7.63 -1.80 29.75
CA PRO A 76 -8.04 -1.27 31.04
C PRO A 76 -7.92 0.26 31.08
N LYS A 77 -8.97 0.94 31.53
CA LYS A 77 -9.08 2.40 31.70
C LYS A 77 -9.07 3.21 30.38
N ARG A 78 -8.61 2.64 29.26
CA ARG A 78 -8.46 3.38 28.02
C ARG A 78 -9.79 3.81 27.39
N PHE A 79 -10.82 2.96 27.52
CA PHE A 79 -12.15 3.15 26.94
C PHE A 79 -13.25 3.21 28.01
N ASP A 80 -12.94 3.65 29.24
CA ASP A 80 -13.91 3.79 30.36
C ASP A 80 -15.07 4.75 30.02
N PHE A 81 -14.87 5.63 29.05
CA PHE A 81 -15.90 6.54 28.57
C PHE A 81 -16.97 5.85 27.69
N LEU A 82 -16.74 4.61 27.22
CA LEU A 82 -17.72 3.82 26.49
C LEU A 82 -18.67 3.11 27.45
N THR A 83 -19.95 3.15 27.13
CA THR A 83 -21.00 2.36 27.79
C THR A 83 -21.33 1.11 26.97
N ASP A 84 -21.98 0.11 27.56
CA ASP A 84 -22.33 -1.12 26.87
C ASP A 84 -23.28 -0.90 25.67
N SER A 85 -24.03 0.22 25.68
CA SER A 85 -24.86 0.63 24.54
C SER A 85 -24.06 1.14 23.34
N ASP A 86 -22.82 1.58 23.52
CA ASP A 86 -21.95 2.07 22.46
C ASP A 86 -21.39 0.91 21.61
N PHE A 87 -21.49 -0.34 22.09
CA PHE A 87 -21.00 -1.53 21.44
C PHE A 87 -22.06 -2.24 20.59
N GLN A 88 -21.61 -2.84 19.48
CA GLN A 88 -22.40 -3.69 18.58
C GLN A 88 -21.62 -4.95 18.25
N VAL A 89 -22.27 -6.11 18.29
CA VAL A 89 -21.67 -7.39 17.91
C VAL A 89 -21.85 -7.58 16.41
N GLY A 90 -20.77 -7.89 15.71
CA GLY A 90 -20.78 -8.36 14.33
C GLY A 90 -21.21 -9.82 14.23
N GLY A 91 -21.27 -10.34 13.01
CA GLY A 91 -21.52 -11.76 12.79
C GLY A 91 -20.30 -12.61 13.17
N SER A 92 -20.53 -13.77 13.79
CA SER A 92 -19.46 -14.76 13.94
C SER A 92 -19.19 -15.42 12.58
N HIS A 93 -17.91 -15.63 12.25
CA HIS A 93 -17.51 -16.18 10.95
C HIS A 93 -16.28 -17.08 11.06
N PHE A 94 -16.12 -17.96 10.05
CA PHE A 94 -14.95 -18.79 9.83
C PHE A 94 -14.28 -18.39 8.52
N PHE A 95 -12.96 -18.45 8.45
CA PHE A 95 -12.29 -18.46 7.15
C PHE A 95 -12.30 -19.87 6.57
N PRO A 96 -12.35 -20.05 5.24
CA PRO A 96 -12.45 -21.38 4.62
C PRO A 96 -11.36 -22.37 5.04
N ASP A 97 -10.16 -21.85 5.33
CA ASP A 97 -8.98 -22.66 5.66
C ASP A 97 -8.65 -22.69 7.16
N ASP A 98 -9.43 -21.97 7.97
CA ASP A 98 -9.23 -21.88 9.41
C ASP A 98 -10.53 -22.24 10.13
N LYS A 99 -10.46 -23.31 10.94
CA LYS A 99 -11.60 -23.80 11.73
C LYS A 99 -11.88 -22.98 12.98
N GLN A 100 -11.09 -21.95 13.25
CA GLN A 100 -11.28 -21.11 14.42
C GLN A 100 -12.43 -20.12 14.21
N LEU A 101 -13.36 -20.10 15.16
CA LEU A 101 -14.48 -19.16 15.13
C LEU A 101 -14.00 -17.77 15.54
N ARG A 102 -14.42 -16.77 14.77
CA ARG A 102 -14.12 -15.35 15.02
C ARG A 102 -15.36 -14.60 15.43
N HIS A 103 -15.17 -13.62 16.27
CA HIS A 103 -16.23 -12.74 16.79
C HIS A 103 -15.80 -11.30 16.66
N ASP A 104 -16.63 -10.48 16.05
CA ASP A 104 -16.37 -9.04 15.89
C ASP A 104 -17.19 -8.24 16.89
N LEU A 105 -16.54 -7.29 17.55
CA LEU A 105 -17.16 -6.30 18.42
C LEU A 105 -16.75 -4.91 17.95
N SER A 106 -17.71 -4.13 17.47
CA SER A 106 -17.48 -2.74 17.10
C SER A 106 -18.05 -1.79 18.14
N PHE A 107 -17.52 -0.58 18.20
CA PHE A 107 -18.07 0.49 19.03
C PHE A 107 -18.04 1.83 18.31
N THR A 108 -19.04 2.65 18.62
CA THR A 108 -19.16 3.99 18.06
C THR A 108 -19.67 4.95 19.13
N LYS A 109 -19.05 6.13 19.21
CA LYS A 109 -19.52 7.20 20.09
C LYS A 109 -19.31 8.56 19.45
N THR A 110 -20.20 9.50 19.74
CA THR A 110 -20.03 10.91 19.36
C THR A 110 -19.65 11.73 20.57
N ILE A 111 -18.50 12.40 20.51
CA ILE A 111 -17.99 13.28 21.57
C ILE A 111 -17.78 14.67 20.97
N ASN A 112 -18.42 15.69 21.52
CA ASN A 112 -18.36 17.07 21.04
C ASN A 112 -18.65 17.21 19.54
N GLY A 113 -19.65 16.47 19.04
CA GLY A 113 -20.05 16.47 17.62
C GLY A 113 -19.13 15.69 16.69
N LYS A 114 -18.05 15.11 17.19
CA LYS A 114 -17.11 14.27 16.42
C LYS A 114 -17.34 12.79 16.74
N ARG A 115 -17.41 11.96 15.71
CA ARG A 115 -17.61 10.51 15.81
C ARG A 115 -16.25 9.84 16.02
N LEU A 116 -16.18 8.95 17.00
CA LEU A 116 -15.13 7.95 17.12
C LEU A 116 -15.70 6.58 16.70
N TYR A 117 -14.82 5.72 16.24
CA TYR A 117 -15.15 4.36 15.84
C TYR A 117 -14.03 3.41 16.26
N GLY A 118 -14.38 2.18 16.62
CA GLY A 118 -13.41 1.12 16.81
C GLY A 118 -14.02 -0.25 16.53
N ASN A 119 -13.14 -1.19 16.23
CA ASN A 119 -13.47 -2.59 15.99
C ASN A 119 -12.40 -3.47 16.63
N VAL A 120 -12.82 -4.58 17.22
CA VAL A 120 -11.94 -5.62 17.73
C VAL A 120 -12.45 -6.98 17.28
N GLY A 121 -11.56 -7.79 16.72
CA GLY A 121 -11.80 -9.17 16.36
C GLY A 121 -11.16 -10.10 17.38
N PHE A 122 -11.95 -11.06 17.83
CA PHE A 122 -11.53 -12.13 18.73
C PHE A 122 -11.54 -13.45 17.99
N VAL A 123 -10.62 -14.36 18.33
CA VAL A 123 -10.47 -15.67 17.72
C VAL A 123 -10.39 -16.75 18.79
N GLY A 124 -11.01 -17.90 18.50
CA GLY A 124 -10.95 -19.10 19.33
C GLY A 124 -11.79 -19.04 20.62
N GLU A 125 -11.72 -20.11 21.40
CA GLU A 125 -12.47 -20.26 22.66
C GLU A 125 -11.96 -19.32 23.76
N ASP A 126 -10.67 -18.95 23.73
CA ASP A 126 -10.05 -18.04 24.71
C ASP A 126 -10.27 -16.56 24.38
N LEU A 127 -10.91 -16.28 23.25
CA LEU A 127 -11.14 -14.91 22.76
C LEU A 127 -9.82 -14.11 22.66
N GLU A 128 -8.79 -14.70 22.03
CA GLU A 128 -7.57 -13.95 21.71
C GLU A 128 -7.88 -12.79 20.79
N ILE A 129 -7.28 -11.63 21.02
CA ILE A 129 -7.43 -10.49 20.11
C ILE A 129 -6.56 -10.75 18.87
N GLU A 130 -7.20 -10.89 17.71
CA GLU A 130 -6.57 -11.02 16.40
C GLU A 130 -6.31 -9.65 15.79
N HIS A 131 -7.29 -8.76 15.88
CA HIS A 131 -7.12 -7.39 15.41
C HIS A 131 -7.85 -6.38 16.29
N PHE A 132 -7.32 -5.18 16.32
CA PHE A 132 -7.94 -4.00 16.90
C PHE A 132 -7.70 -2.80 16.01
N TYR A 133 -8.74 -2.05 15.75
CA TYR A 133 -8.67 -0.77 15.04
C TYR A 133 -9.43 0.29 15.83
N TYR A 134 -8.85 1.46 15.95
CA TYR A 134 -9.44 2.61 16.64
C TYR A 134 -9.20 3.90 15.86
N GLN A 135 -10.28 4.61 15.56
CA GLN A 135 -10.25 5.95 14.99
C GLN A 135 -10.73 6.94 16.05
N PRO A 136 -9.83 7.71 16.65
CA PRO A 136 -10.20 8.72 17.64
C PRO A 136 -10.99 9.86 17.00
N SER A 137 -11.87 10.49 17.78
CA SER A 137 -12.68 11.63 17.33
C SER A 137 -11.87 12.90 17.04
N ASN A 138 -10.65 12.98 17.52
CA ASN A 138 -9.75 14.11 17.32
C ASN A 138 -8.29 13.66 17.23
N THR A 139 -7.69 13.83 16.06
CA THR A 139 -6.28 13.50 15.78
C THR A 139 -5.36 14.72 15.77
N ALA A 140 -5.90 15.94 15.98
CA ALA A 140 -5.11 17.17 15.92
C ALA A 140 -3.92 17.19 16.90
N GLU A 141 -4.05 16.52 18.06
CA GLU A 141 -2.97 16.40 19.05
C GLU A 141 -1.87 15.40 18.66
N ALA A 142 -2.11 14.60 17.63
CA ALA A 142 -1.15 13.64 17.07
C ALA A 142 -0.43 14.15 15.82
N LEU A 143 -0.78 15.35 15.32
CA LEU A 143 -0.06 15.98 14.22
C LEU A 143 1.37 16.36 14.65
N PHE A 144 2.24 16.57 13.67
CA PHE A 144 3.57 17.10 13.94
C PHE A 144 3.52 18.58 14.43
N PRO A 145 4.26 18.99 15.45
CA PRO A 145 5.20 18.18 16.24
C PRO A 145 4.50 17.21 17.19
N ALA A 146 4.87 15.94 17.11
CA ALA A 146 4.29 14.90 17.94
C ALA A 146 4.55 15.15 19.45
N LYS A 147 3.53 14.93 20.29
CA LYS A 147 3.66 15.01 21.76
C LYS A 147 4.48 13.84 22.31
N THR A 148 4.46 12.71 21.60
CA THR A 148 5.13 11.46 21.97
C THR A 148 6.27 11.20 21.01
N SER A 149 7.49 11.02 21.50
CA SER A 149 8.63 10.63 20.69
C SER A 149 8.52 9.15 20.27
N LYS A 150 9.30 8.74 19.24
CA LYS A 150 9.37 7.33 18.79
C LYS A 150 9.73 6.39 19.94
N GLU A 151 10.67 6.78 20.81
CA GLU A 151 11.09 5.99 21.97
C GLU A 151 9.99 5.87 23.04
N GLN A 152 9.22 6.93 23.28
CA GLN A 152 8.08 6.89 24.17
C GLN A 152 6.95 6.02 23.59
N ALA A 153 6.67 6.14 22.29
CA ALA A 153 5.70 5.31 21.58
C ALA A 153 6.11 3.84 21.61
N ARG A 154 7.41 3.55 21.44
CA ARG A 154 7.98 2.20 21.57
C ARG A 154 7.70 1.60 22.95
N LYS A 155 7.94 2.38 24.00
CA LYS A 155 7.63 1.93 25.37
C LYS A 155 6.15 1.64 25.55
N ILE A 156 5.27 2.51 25.04
CA ILE A 156 3.81 2.32 25.09
C ILE A 156 3.42 1.01 24.39
N ALA A 157 3.97 0.74 23.20
CA ALA A 157 3.69 -0.49 22.45
C ALA A 157 4.20 -1.74 23.18
N VAL A 158 5.42 -1.70 23.74
CA VAL A 158 6.00 -2.82 24.53
C VAL A 158 5.18 -3.11 25.78
N ASP A 159 4.80 -2.08 26.53
CA ASP A 159 4.00 -2.25 27.76
C ASP A 159 2.62 -2.82 27.41
N PHE A 160 2.00 -2.32 26.33
CA PHE A 160 0.71 -2.80 25.86
C PHE A 160 0.75 -4.28 25.44
N VAL A 161 1.72 -4.69 24.60
CA VAL A 161 1.84 -6.08 24.16
C VAL A 161 2.02 -7.02 25.34
N LYS A 162 2.78 -6.63 26.37
CA LYS A 162 2.98 -7.44 27.57
C LYS A 162 1.71 -7.65 28.42
N GLU A 163 0.75 -6.73 28.31
CA GLU A 163 -0.54 -6.80 29.00
C GLU A 163 -1.55 -7.71 28.28
N LEU A 164 -1.32 -8.01 26.99
CA LEU A 164 -2.17 -8.93 26.22
C LEU A 164 -1.98 -10.38 26.68
N ASP A 165 -3.02 -11.19 26.54
CA ASP A 165 -2.94 -12.62 26.77
C ASP A 165 -1.86 -13.24 25.86
N GLY A 166 -0.94 -14.02 26.45
CA GLY A 166 0.22 -14.57 25.75
C GLY A 166 1.26 -13.53 25.29
N GLY A 167 1.04 -12.23 25.50
CA GLY A 167 1.90 -11.17 25.02
C GLY A 167 3.34 -11.17 25.56
N LYS A 168 3.59 -11.80 26.71
CA LYS A 168 4.94 -11.92 27.29
C LYS A 168 5.88 -12.79 26.48
N GLU A 169 5.36 -13.62 25.59
CA GLU A 169 6.12 -14.49 24.70
C GLU A 169 6.63 -13.72 23.46
N TYR A 170 6.14 -12.50 23.26
CA TYR A 170 6.51 -11.67 22.13
C TYR A 170 7.63 -10.69 22.49
N GLN A 171 8.63 -10.62 21.63
CA GLN A 171 9.74 -9.70 21.74
C GLN A 171 9.71 -8.69 20.60
N LEU A 172 10.00 -7.43 20.91
CA LEU A 172 10.12 -6.39 19.92
C LEU A 172 11.22 -6.74 18.92
N GLU A 173 10.90 -6.78 17.66
CA GLU A 173 11.89 -6.90 16.59
C GLU A 173 12.68 -5.58 16.45
N SER A 174 13.97 -5.68 16.09
CA SER A 174 14.70 -4.52 15.60
C SER A 174 13.91 -3.97 14.41
N ASP A 175 13.70 -2.66 14.37
CA ASP A 175 12.97 -2.00 13.28
C ASP A 175 13.74 -2.21 11.95
N PRO A 176 13.45 -3.27 11.18
CA PRO A 176 14.21 -3.55 9.96
C PRO A 176 13.77 -2.64 8.82
N PHE A 177 12.63 -1.98 8.99
CA PHE A 177 12.06 -1.11 8.00
C PHE A 177 12.14 0.33 8.49
N ASN A 178 13.25 1.01 8.24
CA ASN A 178 13.27 2.47 8.16
C ASN A 178 12.51 2.91 6.90
N TYR A 179 11.36 2.24 6.63
CA TYR A 179 10.47 2.66 5.57
C TYR A 179 9.69 3.87 6.08
N PHE A 180 10.00 5.02 5.51
CA PHE A 180 9.23 6.23 5.68
C PHE A 180 8.30 6.35 4.48
N PRO A 181 7.04 5.92 4.58
CA PRO A 181 6.08 6.18 3.50
C PRO A 181 5.93 7.70 3.34
N LYS A 182 5.62 8.14 2.13
CA LYS A 182 5.21 9.53 1.93
C LYS A 182 4.04 9.81 2.88
N GLN A 183 4.14 10.87 3.67
CA GLN A 183 3.13 11.26 4.65
C GLN A 183 2.71 12.69 4.41
N ILE A 184 1.40 12.93 4.28
CA ILE A 184 0.88 14.30 4.24
C ILE A 184 0.79 14.88 5.65
N LEU A 185 1.01 16.19 5.75
CA LEU A 185 1.15 16.85 7.06
C LEU A 185 -0.18 17.04 7.80
N THR A 186 -1.31 16.82 7.11
CA THR A 186 -2.65 16.82 7.71
C THR A 186 -2.99 15.49 8.39
N GLU A 187 -2.14 14.47 8.22
CA GLU A 187 -2.28 13.18 8.89
C GLU A 187 -1.53 13.14 10.22
N PRO A 188 -2.04 12.39 11.19
CA PRO A 188 -1.35 12.21 12.46
C PRO A 188 -0.04 11.45 12.29
N VAL A 189 0.99 11.87 13.03
CA VAL A 189 2.24 11.11 13.14
C VAL A 189 1.92 9.73 13.71
N ARG A 190 2.43 8.69 13.06
CA ARG A 190 2.21 7.29 13.41
C ARG A 190 3.54 6.57 13.57
N TYR A 191 3.65 5.77 14.62
CA TYR A 191 4.77 4.88 14.88
C TYR A 191 4.26 3.44 14.89
N SER A 192 4.85 2.57 14.07
CA SER A 192 4.51 1.14 14.01
C SER A 192 5.64 0.31 14.58
N PHE A 193 5.28 -0.76 15.29
CA PHE A 193 6.20 -1.66 15.97
C PHE A 193 5.78 -3.10 15.72
N SER A 194 6.76 -3.94 15.35
CA SER A 194 6.57 -5.38 15.13
C SER A 194 7.19 -6.18 16.29
N PHE A 195 6.47 -7.20 16.72
CA PHE A 195 6.89 -8.12 17.77
C PHE A 195 6.77 -9.54 17.23
N ALA A 196 7.83 -10.32 17.37
CA ALA A 196 7.83 -11.73 17.03
C ALA A 196 7.67 -12.59 18.29
N ARG A 197 6.83 -13.64 18.21
CA ARG A 197 6.77 -14.64 19.27
C ARG A 197 8.09 -15.40 19.33
N THR A 198 8.50 -15.77 20.54
CA THR A 198 9.71 -16.54 20.76
C THR A 198 9.41 -17.82 21.54
N GLU A 199 10.02 -18.90 21.11
CA GLU A 199 10.07 -20.18 21.84
C GLU A 199 11.54 -20.52 22.07
N ASN A 200 11.92 -20.87 23.31
CA ASN A 200 13.32 -21.13 23.66
C ASN A 200 14.31 -20.00 23.23
N GLN A 201 13.88 -18.75 23.26
CA GLN A 201 14.62 -17.55 22.81
C GLN A 201 14.89 -17.50 21.30
N VAL A 202 14.18 -18.32 20.50
CA VAL A 202 14.23 -18.30 19.05
C VAL A 202 12.91 -17.77 18.51
N THR A 203 12.96 -16.86 17.55
CA THR A 203 11.76 -16.29 16.93
C THR A 203 11.00 -17.31 16.09
N ILE A 204 9.67 -17.20 16.12
CA ILE A 204 8.76 -17.97 15.28
C ILE A 204 8.36 -17.08 14.10
N LEU A 205 8.57 -17.56 12.87
CA LEU A 205 8.51 -16.73 11.65
C LEU A 205 7.11 -16.19 11.35
N ASP A 206 6.08 -16.99 11.57
CA ASP A 206 4.67 -16.71 11.22
C ASP A 206 3.83 -16.15 12.38
N GLN A 207 4.42 -15.97 13.57
CA GLN A 207 3.69 -15.47 14.74
C GLN A 207 4.19 -14.09 15.14
N ARG A 208 3.41 -13.08 14.74
CA ARG A 208 3.74 -11.66 14.95
C ARG A 208 2.59 -10.87 15.51
N ILE A 209 2.92 -9.81 16.24
CA ILE A 209 2.02 -8.74 16.62
C ILE A 209 2.55 -7.45 16.04
N GLU A 210 1.68 -6.70 15.38
CA GLU A 210 1.97 -5.34 14.92
C GLU A 210 1.12 -4.35 15.68
N VAL A 211 1.74 -3.29 16.19
CA VAL A 211 1.05 -2.23 16.96
C VAL A 211 1.40 -0.88 16.38
N SER A 212 0.37 -0.04 16.13
CA SER A 212 0.59 1.36 15.76
C SER A 212 0.17 2.30 16.88
N VAL A 213 1.03 3.28 17.14
CA VAL A 213 0.86 4.32 18.16
C VAL A 213 0.88 5.68 17.48
N LEU A 214 -0.09 6.54 17.76
CA LEU A 214 -0.13 7.92 17.28
C LEU A 214 0.87 8.83 18.00
N GLY A 215 1.17 9.97 17.40
CA GLY A 215 2.03 11.02 17.96
C GLY A 215 1.55 11.63 19.29
N ASN A 216 0.34 11.36 19.72
CA ASN A 216 -0.18 11.68 21.06
C ASN A 216 -0.10 10.51 22.06
N GLY A 217 0.39 9.35 21.65
CA GLY A 217 0.53 8.14 22.48
C GLY A 217 -0.66 7.19 22.43
N GLU A 218 -1.71 7.47 21.65
CA GLU A 218 -2.85 6.55 21.50
C GLU A 218 -2.50 5.36 20.63
N ILE A 219 -2.81 4.15 21.07
CA ILE A 219 -2.73 2.93 20.25
C ILE A 219 -3.98 2.90 19.36
N ILE A 220 -3.78 2.74 18.04
CA ILE A 220 -4.85 2.78 17.05
C ILE A 220 -5.03 1.48 16.29
N THR A 221 -3.98 0.67 16.20
CA THR A 221 -4.09 -0.64 15.57
C THR A 221 -3.30 -1.69 16.35
N LEU A 222 -3.82 -2.90 16.31
CA LEU A 222 -3.12 -4.14 16.64
C LEU A 222 -3.53 -5.16 15.58
N TYR A 223 -2.56 -5.89 15.05
CA TYR A 223 -2.77 -7.10 14.27
C TYR A 223 -1.93 -8.21 14.88
N ARG A 224 -2.54 -9.37 15.07
CA ARG A 224 -1.89 -10.57 15.61
C ARG A 224 -2.20 -11.73 14.68
N ASN A 225 -1.18 -12.43 14.24
CA ASN A 225 -1.40 -13.71 13.60
C ASN A 225 -1.87 -14.71 14.66
N PRO A 226 -3.07 -15.32 14.50
CA PRO A 226 -3.59 -16.24 15.50
C PRO A 226 -2.63 -17.41 15.72
N SER A 227 -2.42 -17.76 16.97
CA SER A 227 -1.53 -18.86 17.33
C SER A 227 -2.34 -20.12 17.59
N ASN A 228 -1.98 -21.23 16.93
CA ASN A 228 -2.42 -22.58 17.32
C ASN A 228 -1.50 -23.13 18.42
N SER A 229 -1.30 -22.35 19.50
CA SER A 229 -0.22 -22.57 20.46
C SER A 229 -0.32 -23.89 21.22
N ASP A 230 -1.53 -24.33 21.54
CA ASP A 230 -1.74 -25.46 22.46
C ASP A 230 -1.41 -26.84 21.88
N THR A 231 -1.28 -26.93 20.56
CA THR A 231 -0.94 -28.18 19.86
C THR A 231 0.39 -28.12 19.12
N SER A 232 1.11 -26.99 19.19
CA SER A 232 2.36 -26.81 18.46
C SER A 232 3.50 -27.57 19.13
N THR A 233 4.28 -28.26 18.31
CA THR A 233 5.51 -28.95 18.70
C THR A 233 6.72 -28.27 18.07
N PHE A 234 7.88 -28.35 18.72
CA PHE A 234 9.07 -27.60 18.31
C PHE A 234 10.30 -28.49 18.32
N ASP A 235 11.19 -28.28 17.35
CA ASP A 235 12.52 -28.87 17.35
C ASP A 235 13.32 -28.49 18.61
N ASP A 236 14.16 -29.41 19.09
CA ASP A 236 14.99 -29.20 20.26
C ASP A 236 16.23 -28.36 19.94
N VAL A 237 16.31 -27.15 20.51
CA VAL A 237 17.45 -26.21 20.35
C VAL A 237 18.80 -26.81 20.80
N LYS A 238 18.81 -27.89 21.58
CA LYS A 238 20.04 -28.56 22.02
C LYS A 238 20.64 -29.48 20.97
N LYS A 239 19.89 -29.80 19.90
CA LYS A 239 20.32 -30.72 18.84
C LYS A 239 20.80 -30.00 17.58
N ILE A 240 20.92 -28.67 17.61
CA ILE A 240 21.36 -27.89 16.45
C ILE A 240 22.88 -28.05 16.21
N LYS A 241 23.26 -27.99 14.94
CA LYS A 241 24.64 -27.92 14.52
C LYS A 241 25.24 -26.53 14.78
N ASP A 242 26.56 -26.46 14.87
CA ASP A 242 27.24 -25.21 15.06
C ASP A 242 26.92 -24.20 13.97
N LYS A 243 26.62 -22.98 14.37
CA LYS A 243 26.23 -21.88 13.45
C LYS A 243 27.32 -21.57 12.42
N ASN A 244 28.60 -21.61 12.82
CA ASN A 244 29.71 -21.31 11.92
C ASN A 244 29.92 -22.43 10.91
N GLU A 245 29.74 -23.71 11.32
CA GLU A 245 29.75 -24.85 10.39
C GLU A 245 28.65 -24.67 9.32
N MET A 246 27.44 -24.31 9.73
CA MET A 246 26.34 -24.08 8.80
C MET A 246 26.57 -22.84 7.94
N LEU A 247 27.14 -21.78 8.48
CA LEU A 247 27.50 -20.59 7.71
C LEU A 247 28.52 -20.90 6.60
N GLU A 248 29.56 -21.65 6.90
CA GLU A 248 30.53 -22.05 5.88
C GLU A 248 29.95 -22.98 4.82
N LYS A 249 29.05 -23.89 5.22
CA LYS A 249 28.26 -24.71 4.28
C LYS A 249 27.44 -23.82 3.32
N VAL A 250 26.74 -22.81 3.84
CA VAL A 250 25.92 -21.88 3.04
C VAL A 250 26.80 -21.04 2.13
N LYS A 251 27.94 -20.50 2.63
CA LYS A 251 28.92 -19.76 1.82
C LYS A 251 29.51 -20.59 0.67
N GLY A 252 29.66 -21.90 0.88
CA GLY A 252 30.17 -22.80 -0.14
C GLY A 252 29.26 -22.95 -1.36
N ASN A 253 27.94 -22.80 -1.17
CA ASN A 253 26.91 -22.97 -2.20
C ASN A 253 26.32 -21.62 -2.66
N LEU A 254 26.80 -20.50 -2.11
CA LEU A 254 26.37 -19.16 -2.52
C LEU A 254 26.87 -18.87 -3.94
N SER A 255 25.98 -18.42 -4.79
CA SER A 255 26.30 -17.81 -6.09
C SER A 255 25.68 -16.42 -6.20
N ALA A 256 26.35 -15.55 -6.94
CA ALA A 256 25.83 -14.23 -7.32
C ALA A 256 25.13 -14.34 -8.66
N GLU A 257 23.90 -13.88 -8.75
CA GLU A 257 23.14 -13.87 -9.99
C GLU A 257 22.93 -12.44 -10.44
N LEU A 258 23.37 -12.12 -11.66
CA LEU A 258 23.13 -10.82 -12.27
C LEU A 258 21.67 -10.73 -12.68
N ARG A 259 21.02 -9.61 -12.36
CA ARG A 259 19.61 -9.35 -12.65
C ARG A 259 19.40 -7.90 -13.07
N TYR A 260 18.42 -7.66 -13.91
CA TYR A 260 17.88 -6.32 -14.11
C TYR A 260 16.85 -6.05 -13.01
N GLN A 261 16.93 -4.89 -12.38
CA GLN A 261 15.96 -4.36 -11.44
C GLN A 261 15.38 -3.08 -12.03
N ILE A 262 14.06 -3.00 -12.08
CA ILE A 262 13.33 -1.81 -12.51
C ILE A 262 12.90 -1.09 -11.23
N ASP A 263 13.51 0.05 -10.97
CA ASP A 263 13.08 0.95 -9.91
C ASP A 263 12.09 1.96 -10.48
N TYR A 264 10.95 2.07 -9.84
CA TYR A 264 9.90 2.98 -10.22
C TYR A 264 9.82 4.13 -9.21
N ASP A 265 10.02 5.35 -9.69
CA ASP A 265 9.79 6.55 -8.90
C ASP A 265 8.34 7.01 -9.06
N TYR A 266 7.52 6.73 -8.05
CA TYR A 266 6.12 7.12 -8.02
C TYR A 266 5.88 8.64 -8.03
N GLN A 267 6.91 9.45 -7.83
CA GLN A 267 6.78 10.91 -7.81
C GLN A 267 6.98 11.52 -9.21
N THR A 268 7.90 10.94 -9.98
CA THR A 268 8.27 11.44 -11.31
C THR A 268 7.73 10.59 -12.46
N ASP A 269 7.07 9.46 -12.15
CA ASP A 269 6.68 8.43 -13.12
C ASP A 269 7.88 7.88 -13.91
N ASP A 270 9.09 8.02 -13.35
CA ASP A 270 10.33 7.59 -14.01
C ASP A 270 10.64 6.14 -13.66
N ARG A 271 11.07 5.39 -14.68
CA ARG A 271 11.49 3.99 -14.56
C ARG A 271 12.98 3.89 -14.85
N GLN A 272 13.75 3.62 -13.81
CA GLN A 272 15.17 3.44 -13.93
C GLN A 272 15.52 1.95 -13.89
N VAL A 273 16.19 1.48 -14.93
CA VAL A 273 16.69 0.10 -14.97
C VAL A 273 18.13 0.08 -14.49
N GLN A 274 18.44 -0.79 -13.55
CA GLN A 274 19.78 -1.00 -13.07
C GLN A 274 20.16 -2.47 -13.05
N LEU A 275 21.46 -2.74 -13.14
CA LEU A 275 22.02 -4.08 -12.97
C LEU A 275 22.39 -4.30 -11.50
N VAL A 276 21.93 -5.40 -10.94
CA VAL A 276 22.19 -5.78 -9.55
C VAL A 276 22.67 -7.21 -9.46
N TYR A 277 23.51 -7.50 -8.47
CA TYR A 277 23.79 -8.86 -8.07
C TYR A 277 22.93 -9.25 -6.87
N GLN A 278 22.30 -10.40 -6.95
CA GLN A 278 21.56 -11.00 -5.86
C GLN A 278 22.05 -12.41 -5.56
N PRO A 279 21.90 -12.90 -4.33
CA PRO A 279 22.14 -14.31 -4.03
C PRO A 279 21.15 -15.18 -4.79
N THR A 280 21.55 -16.39 -5.15
CA THR A 280 20.66 -17.34 -5.81
C THR A 280 19.39 -17.58 -5.00
N THR A 281 18.23 -17.57 -5.65
CA THR A 281 16.91 -17.87 -5.06
C THR A 281 16.81 -19.27 -4.47
N LYS A 282 17.74 -20.17 -4.81
CA LYS A 282 17.81 -21.54 -4.30
C LYS A 282 18.35 -21.61 -2.88
N LEU A 283 19.01 -20.54 -2.42
CA LEU A 283 19.53 -20.44 -1.07
C LEU A 283 18.43 -20.00 -0.09
N ARG A 284 17.53 -20.92 0.27
CA ARG A 284 16.40 -20.62 1.16
C ARG A 284 16.72 -20.80 2.63
N GLY A 285 17.71 -21.63 2.96
CA GLY A 285 18.14 -21.93 4.32
C GLY A 285 18.60 -23.37 4.51
N VAL A 286 18.93 -23.71 5.75
CA VAL A 286 19.31 -25.07 6.14
C VAL A 286 18.63 -25.47 7.45
N HIS A 287 18.12 -26.70 7.54
CA HIS A 287 17.58 -27.25 8.77
C HIS A 287 18.69 -27.33 9.85
N ALA A 288 18.43 -26.74 10.99
CA ALA A 288 19.48 -26.50 11.98
C ALA A 288 20.10 -27.78 12.59
N SER A 289 19.31 -28.85 12.77
CA SER A 289 19.81 -30.09 13.36
C SER A 289 20.40 -31.07 12.33
N THR A 290 19.78 -31.18 11.13
CA THR A 290 20.23 -32.12 10.12
C THR A 290 21.24 -31.55 9.13
N GLY A 291 21.21 -30.23 8.93
CA GLY A 291 21.98 -29.53 7.90
C GLY A 291 21.49 -29.75 6.48
N LYS A 292 20.28 -30.30 6.30
CA LYS A 292 19.66 -30.43 4.97
C LYS A 292 19.22 -29.08 4.47
N TRP A 293 19.25 -28.90 3.14
CA TRP A 293 18.83 -27.68 2.48
C TRP A 293 17.31 -27.52 2.50
N LEU A 294 16.85 -26.33 2.85
CA LEU A 294 15.45 -25.97 2.72
C LEU A 294 15.12 -25.73 1.24
N THR A 295 14.10 -26.42 0.74
CA THR A 295 13.56 -26.30 -0.61
C THR A 295 12.07 -25.95 -0.56
N ALA A 296 11.43 -25.67 -1.68
CA ALA A 296 9.97 -25.47 -1.73
C ALA A 296 9.20 -26.77 -1.42
N ASN A 297 9.86 -27.93 -1.53
CA ASN A 297 9.25 -29.23 -1.30
C ASN A 297 9.68 -29.91 0.02
N GLY A 298 10.20 -29.13 0.97
CA GLY A 298 10.72 -29.63 2.24
C GLY A 298 12.26 -29.62 2.29
N TYR A 299 12.91 -30.68 2.76
CA TYR A 299 14.35 -30.72 2.98
C TYR A 299 15.08 -31.70 2.06
N SER A 300 16.16 -31.24 1.43
CA SER A 300 17.03 -32.03 0.56
C SER A 300 18.45 -32.19 1.16
N ALA A 301 19.08 -33.34 0.97
CA ALA A 301 20.49 -33.53 1.31
C ALA A 301 21.41 -32.74 0.37
N ASP A 302 21.05 -32.67 -0.91
CA ASP A 302 21.79 -32.00 -1.95
C ASP A 302 21.26 -30.59 -2.18
N PHE A 303 22.17 -29.64 -2.49
CA PHE A 303 21.81 -28.27 -2.88
C PHE A 303 21.10 -28.31 -4.25
N PRO A 304 19.99 -27.56 -4.43
CA PRO A 304 19.25 -27.56 -5.68
C PRO A 304 20.11 -27.14 -6.89
N VAL A 305 20.05 -27.93 -7.97
CA VAL A 305 20.83 -27.69 -9.18
C VAL A 305 20.32 -26.45 -9.93
N LYS A 306 21.24 -25.67 -10.52
CA LYS A 306 20.89 -24.51 -11.37
C LYS A 306 20.11 -25.00 -12.61
N THR A 307 18.91 -24.50 -12.81
CA THR A 307 18.10 -24.79 -13.98
C THR A 307 18.54 -23.90 -15.14
N LYS A 308 18.62 -24.47 -16.34
CA LYS A 308 18.91 -23.70 -17.55
C LYS A 308 17.72 -22.77 -17.84
N ILE A 309 18.01 -21.52 -18.18
CA ILE A 309 16.99 -20.59 -18.65
C ILE A 309 16.53 -21.04 -20.05
N GLU A 310 15.25 -21.33 -20.19
CA GLU A 310 14.61 -21.71 -21.45
C GLU A 310 13.46 -20.74 -21.75
N LYS A 311 13.50 -20.05 -22.87
CA LYS A 311 12.39 -19.17 -23.30
C LYS A 311 11.14 -19.99 -23.62
N ILE A 312 9.95 -19.47 -23.34
CA ILE A 312 8.66 -20.12 -23.65
C ILE A 312 8.52 -20.30 -25.16
N THR A 313 8.98 -19.30 -25.94
CA THR A 313 9.09 -19.36 -27.41
C THR A 313 10.42 -18.76 -27.85
N ALA A 314 11.06 -19.39 -28.82
CA ALA A 314 12.34 -18.89 -29.33
C ALA A 314 12.20 -17.60 -30.17
N ASN A 315 11.06 -17.45 -30.86
CA ASN A 315 10.76 -16.32 -31.73
C ASN A 315 9.47 -15.63 -31.30
N PRO A 316 9.32 -14.33 -31.61
CA PRO A 316 8.06 -13.62 -31.41
C PRO A 316 6.90 -14.33 -32.13
N LEU A 317 5.78 -14.48 -31.43
CA LEU A 317 4.53 -14.90 -32.04
C LEU A 317 3.71 -13.67 -32.44
N PRO A 318 2.85 -13.75 -33.46
CA PRO A 318 1.98 -12.63 -33.80
C PRO A 318 0.99 -12.34 -32.69
N PRO A 319 0.59 -11.08 -32.50
CA PRO A 319 -0.50 -10.71 -31.61
C PRO A 319 -1.81 -11.38 -32.07
N LYS A 320 -2.78 -11.43 -31.18
CA LYS A 320 -4.10 -12.03 -31.49
C LYS A 320 -4.85 -11.25 -32.57
N GLN A 321 -4.72 -9.92 -32.54
CA GLN A 321 -5.36 -9.01 -33.49
C GLN A 321 -4.49 -7.74 -33.64
N ASP A 322 -4.79 -6.95 -34.64
CA ASP A 322 -4.15 -5.64 -34.88
C ASP A 322 -5.11 -4.55 -34.33
N GLY A 323 -5.13 -4.39 -33.02
CA GLY A 323 -6.03 -3.50 -32.32
C GLY A 323 -7.43 -4.08 -32.06
N ILE A 324 -8.11 -3.57 -31.02
CA ILE A 324 -9.51 -3.90 -30.71
C ILE A 324 -10.30 -2.65 -30.28
N THR A 325 -11.62 -2.70 -30.50
CA THR A 325 -12.53 -1.67 -30.04
C THR A 325 -13.10 -2.02 -28.66
N LEU A 326 -13.70 -1.02 -27.97
CA LEU A 326 -14.40 -1.25 -26.71
C LEU A 326 -15.52 -2.30 -26.85
N GLU A 327 -16.23 -2.30 -27.99
CA GLU A 327 -17.28 -3.27 -28.28
C GLU A 327 -16.75 -4.69 -28.45
N ASP A 328 -15.60 -4.85 -29.12
CA ASP A 328 -14.96 -6.16 -29.27
C ASP A 328 -14.46 -6.69 -27.92
N ALA A 329 -13.84 -5.83 -27.11
CA ALA A 329 -13.39 -6.18 -25.77
C ALA A 329 -14.57 -6.61 -24.87
N LYS A 330 -15.70 -5.91 -24.95
CA LYS A 330 -16.92 -6.28 -24.25
C LYS A 330 -17.43 -7.65 -24.65
N LYS A 331 -17.47 -7.95 -25.96
CA LYS A 331 -17.89 -9.29 -26.46
C LYS A 331 -16.95 -10.39 -25.97
N ILE A 332 -15.64 -10.15 -26.01
CA ILE A 332 -14.65 -11.09 -25.48
C ILE A 332 -14.93 -11.34 -23.99
N ALA A 333 -15.11 -10.28 -23.19
CA ALA A 333 -15.39 -10.41 -21.77
C ALA A 333 -16.71 -11.16 -21.51
N GLU A 334 -17.78 -10.85 -22.21
CA GLU A 334 -19.07 -11.54 -22.06
C GLU A 334 -18.94 -13.04 -22.31
N GLN A 335 -18.16 -13.47 -23.32
CA GLN A 335 -17.91 -14.87 -23.62
C GLN A 335 -17.08 -15.57 -22.53
N PHE A 336 -16.01 -14.93 -22.04
CA PHE A 336 -15.13 -15.52 -21.03
C PHE A 336 -15.75 -15.54 -19.63
N LEU A 337 -16.53 -14.51 -19.31
CA LEU A 337 -17.10 -14.33 -17.97
C LEU A 337 -18.47 -15.01 -17.81
N GLU A 338 -19.05 -15.57 -18.87
CA GLU A 338 -20.33 -16.29 -18.79
C GLU A 338 -20.25 -17.39 -17.73
N ILE A 339 -21.29 -17.47 -16.89
CA ILE A 339 -21.49 -18.51 -15.89
C ILE A 339 -22.80 -19.21 -16.17
N ASN A 340 -22.75 -20.54 -16.27
CA ASN A 340 -23.93 -21.34 -16.55
C ASN A 340 -24.66 -21.69 -15.23
N SER A 341 -25.35 -20.71 -14.66
CA SER A 341 -26.16 -20.89 -13.45
C SER A 341 -27.34 -19.91 -13.47
N ASP A 342 -28.54 -20.39 -13.23
CA ASP A 342 -29.75 -19.56 -13.11
C ASP A 342 -29.75 -18.68 -11.84
N LYS A 343 -28.88 -18.98 -10.87
CA LYS A 343 -28.75 -18.25 -9.60
C LYS A 343 -27.83 -17.05 -9.68
N VAL A 344 -27.02 -16.95 -10.75
CA VAL A 344 -25.96 -15.93 -10.87
C VAL A 344 -26.16 -15.10 -12.12
N LYS A 345 -26.08 -13.78 -11.99
CA LYS A 345 -26.20 -12.86 -13.12
C LYS A 345 -24.89 -12.08 -13.30
N LEU A 346 -24.25 -12.24 -14.45
CA LEU A 346 -23.15 -11.39 -14.88
C LEU A 346 -23.65 -9.98 -15.22
N SER A 347 -22.94 -8.96 -14.79
CA SER A 347 -23.17 -7.55 -15.11
C SER A 347 -21.85 -6.88 -15.44
N ILE A 348 -21.69 -6.40 -16.67
CA ILE A 348 -20.58 -5.51 -17.05
C ILE A 348 -20.92 -4.11 -16.55
N GLN A 349 -20.09 -3.57 -15.67
CA GLN A 349 -20.33 -2.27 -15.02
C GLN A 349 -19.78 -1.12 -15.87
N SER A 350 -18.55 -1.29 -16.39
CA SER A 350 -17.92 -0.33 -17.29
C SER A 350 -16.95 -1.02 -18.26
N VAL A 351 -16.68 -0.36 -19.38
CA VAL A 351 -15.67 -0.74 -20.38
C VAL A 351 -14.97 0.54 -20.78
N ASP A 352 -13.75 0.72 -20.29
CA ASP A 352 -13.02 1.97 -20.42
C ASP A 352 -11.63 1.74 -21.03
N GLU A 353 -11.19 2.65 -21.87
CA GLU A 353 -9.82 2.69 -22.35
C GLU A 353 -8.98 3.46 -21.33
N ILE A 354 -7.93 2.81 -20.82
CA ILE A 354 -7.03 3.38 -19.83
C ILE A 354 -5.57 3.04 -20.17
N GLU A 355 -4.64 3.79 -19.61
CA GLU A 355 -3.26 3.38 -19.50
C GLU A 355 -3.08 2.64 -18.18
N ASN A 356 -2.61 1.39 -18.21
CA ASN A 356 -2.39 0.64 -16.98
C ASN A 356 -1.08 1.07 -16.29
N TYR A 357 -0.84 0.52 -15.10
CA TYR A 357 0.32 0.90 -14.30
C TYR A 357 1.67 0.58 -14.97
N ASN A 358 1.69 -0.27 -16.00
CA ASN A 358 2.88 -0.57 -16.81
C ASN A 358 3.08 0.39 -17.99
N GLY A 359 2.22 1.39 -18.17
CA GLY A 359 2.24 2.33 -19.28
C GLY A 359 1.65 1.77 -20.58
N GLN A 360 0.86 0.67 -20.50
CA GLN A 360 0.25 0.06 -21.67
C GLN A 360 -1.17 0.56 -21.87
N ALA A 361 -1.53 0.88 -23.12
CA ALA A 361 -2.92 1.16 -23.48
C ALA A 361 -3.75 -0.12 -23.40
N VAL A 362 -4.71 -0.15 -22.49
CA VAL A 362 -5.59 -1.30 -22.24
C VAL A 362 -7.05 -0.92 -22.25
N ILE A 363 -7.91 -1.90 -22.53
CA ILE A 363 -9.33 -1.80 -22.28
C ILE A 363 -9.61 -2.53 -20.98
N SER A 364 -10.03 -1.76 -19.98
CA SER A 364 -10.39 -2.23 -18.64
C SER A 364 -11.89 -2.49 -18.58
N ILE A 365 -12.27 -3.71 -18.22
CA ILE A 365 -13.64 -4.16 -18.12
C ILE A 365 -13.94 -4.47 -16.66
N GLN A 366 -14.74 -3.62 -16.01
CA GLN A 366 -15.26 -3.88 -14.67
C GLN A 366 -16.52 -4.72 -14.76
N TYR A 367 -16.56 -5.84 -14.05
CA TYR A 367 -17.71 -6.72 -14.05
C TYR A 367 -18.05 -7.22 -12.64
N MET A 368 -19.30 -7.66 -12.49
CA MET A 368 -19.84 -8.18 -11.25
C MET A 368 -20.75 -9.37 -11.51
N TYR A 369 -20.63 -10.39 -10.69
CA TYR A 369 -21.59 -11.47 -10.57
C TYR A 369 -22.52 -11.18 -9.40
N ASN A 370 -23.81 -11.08 -9.67
CA ASN A 370 -24.84 -10.84 -8.68
C ASN A 370 -25.58 -12.16 -8.38
N PHE A 371 -25.71 -12.52 -7.11
CA PHE A 371 -26.41 -13.72 -6.66
C PHE A 371 -27.02 -13.50 -5.28
N ALA A 372 -28.29 -13.94 -5.09
CA ALA A 372 -29.09 -13.67 -3.91
C ALA A 372 -29.06 -12.16 -3.53
N SER A 373 -28.56 -11.81 -2.33
CA SER A 373 -28.41 -10.42 -1.87
C SER A 373 -26.95 -9.93 -1.92
N SER A 374 -26.06 -10.66 -2.59
CA SER A 374 -24.62 -10.40 -2.65
C SER A 374 -24.16 -10.20 -4.09
N GLY A 375 -22.96 -9.64 -4.24
CA GLY A 375 -22.28 -9.51 -5.53
C GLY A 375 -20.78 -9.52 -5.36
N HIS A 376 -20.07 -10.22 -6.27
CA HIS A 376 -18.61 -10.22 -6.35
C HIS A 376 -18.19 -9.72 -7.72
N GLY A 377 -17.26 -8.79 -7.75
CA GLY A 377 -16.76 -8.19 -8.98
C GLY A 377 -15.26 -7.96 -8.94
N THR A 378 -14.67 -7.85 -10.11
CA THR A 378 -13.28 -7.51 -10.33
C THR A 378 -13.12 -6.92 -11.74
N THR A 379 -11.87 -6.79 -12.20
CA THR A 379 -11.52 -6.21 -13.49
C THR A 379 -10.84 -7.25 -14.37
N MET A 380 -11.14 -7.21 -15.67
CA MET A 380 -10.40 -7.89 -16.74
C MET A 380 -9.75 -6.83 -17.61
N GLU A 381 -8.48 -7.02 -18.02
CA GLU A 381 -7.79 -6.09 -18.89
C GLU A 381 -7.37 -6.78 -20.20
N ILE A 382 -7.58 -6.09 -21.31
CA ILE A 382 -7.20 -6.51 -22.65
C ILE A 382 -6.31 -5.43 -23.25
N ASN A 383 -5.13 -5.80 -23.76
CA ASN A 383 -4.26 -4.88 -24.45
C ASN A 383 -4.96 -4.36 -25.71
N LYS A 384 -5.13 -3.04 -25.80
CA LYS A 384 -5.86 -2.37 -26.90
C LYS A 384 -5.22 -2.63 -28.27
N ASN A 385 -3.90 -2.66 -28.34
CA ASN A 385 -3.16 -2.75 -29.59
C ASN A 385 -3.05 -4.18 -30.13
N THR A 386 -3.12 -5.19 -29.24
CA THR A 386 -2.87 -6.59 -29.58
C THR A 386 -4.08 -7.51 -29.40
N GLY A 387 -5.13 -7.03 -28.73
CA GLY A 387 -6.30 -7.84 -28.38
C GLY A 387 -6.01 -8.99 -27.41
N GLU A 388 -4.85 -8.97 -26.77
CA GLU A 388 -4.40 -9.98 -25.83
C GLU A 388 -4.91 -9.72 -24.43
N ILE A 389 -5.40 -10.76 -23.75
CA ILE A 389 -5.84 -10.65 -22.37
C ILE A 389 -4.60 -10.62 -21.48
N ILE A 390 -4.45 -9.56 -20.70
CA ILE A 390 -3.27 -9.37 -19.84
C ILE A 390 -3.59 -9.44 -18.35
N GLN A 391 -4.86 -9.32 -17.98
CA GLN A 391 -5.32 -9.52 -16.59
C GLN A 391 -6.67 -10.23 -16.55
N TYR A 392 -6.75 -11.29 -15.75
CA TYR A 392 -7.96 -12.03 -15.47
C TYR A 392 -7.87 -12.75 -14.12
N ASN A 393 -8.95 -12.73 -13.35
CA ASN A 393 -9.13 -13.52 -12.14
C ASN A 393 -10.46 -14.26 -12.19
N ASP A 394 -10.45 -15.56 -11.96
CA ASP A 394 -11.65 -16.38 -11.91
C ASP A 394 -12.39 -16.21 -10.58
N LEU A 395 -13.59 -15.67 -10.64
CA LEU A 395 -14.50 -15.62 -9.48
C LEU A 395 -15.55 -16.73 -9.49
N LYS A 396 -15.66 -17.51 -10.59
CA LYS A 396 -16.72 -18.50 -10.79
C LYS A 396 -16.66 -19.62 -9.78
N SER A 397 -15.44 -20.10 -9.49
CA SER A 397 -15.23 -21.18 -8.51
C SER A 397 -15.62 -20.74 -7.09
N GLN A 398 -15.26 -19.53 -6.71
CA GLN A 398 -15.64 -18.95 -5.42
C GLN A 398 -17.16 -18.75 -5.30
N ILE A 399 -17.78 -18.27 -6.37
CA ILE A 399 -19.23 -18.05 -6.41
C ILE A 399 -19.98 -19.38 -6.37
N ALA A 400 -19.52 -20.38 -7.13
CA ALA A 400 -20.12 -21.74 -7.12
C ALA A 400 -20.11 -22.35 -5.72
N GLU A 401 -19.04 -22.13 -4.96
CA GLU A 401 -18.98 -22.57 -3.55
C GLU A 401 -20.02 -21.86 -2.68
N GLN A 402 -20.16 -20.53 -2.84
CA GLN A 402 -21.11 -19.72 -2.04
C GLN A 402 -22.58 -20.06 -2.33
N ILE A 403 -22.90 -20.43 -3.58
CA ILE A 403 -24.27 -20.85 -3.96
C ILE A 403 -24.53 -22.36 -3.77
N GLY A 404 -23.53 -23.09 -3.22
CA GLY A 404 -23.64 -24.54 -2.96
C GLY A 404 -23.55 -25.42 -4.22
N GLU A 405 -22.93 -24.90 -5.29
CA GLU A 405 -22.77 -25.60 -6.59
C GLU A 405 -21.31 -25.94 -6.88
N LYS A 406 -20.46 -26.09 -5.85
CA LYS A 406 -19.02 -26.42 -6.02
C LYS A 406 -18.88 -27.72 -6.80
N PRO A 407 -18.20 -27.72 -7.95
CA PRO A 407 -17.99 -28.96 -8.70
C PRO A 407 -17.12 -29.94 -7.91
N TYR A 408 -17.52 -31.22 -7.90
CA TYR A 408 -16.66 -32.28 -7.39
C TYR A 408 -15.50 -32.52 -8.35
N ILE A 409 -14.27 -32.33 -7.87
CA ILE A 409 -13.06 -32.56 -8.66
C ILE A 409 -12.58 -33.97 -8.37
N GLU A 410 -12.75 -34.87 -9.34
CA GLU A 410 -12.44 -36.28 -9.20
C GLU A 410 -10.94 -36.58 -9.37
N ASN A 411 -10.22 -35.81 -10.17
CA ASN A 411 -8.80 -35.97 -10.47
C ASN A 411 -8.04 -34.66 -10.34
N THR A 412 -6.99 -34.62 -9.55
CA THR A 412 -6.06 -33.51 -9.44
C THR A 412 -4.93 -33.66 -10.45
N LEU A 413 -4.56 -32.58 -11.13
CA LEU A 413 -3.43 -32.57 -12.03
C LEU A 413 -2.10 -32.73 -11.27
N SER A 414 -1.11 -33.33 -11.91
CA SER A 414 0.27 -33.21 -11.44
C SER A 414 0.82 -31.80 -11.76
N ASN A 415 1.85 -31.35 -11.04
CA ASN A 415 2.55 -30.10 -11.33
C ASN A 415 2.99 -29.98 -12.80
N ARG A 416 3.41 -31.09 -13.41
CA ARG A 416 3.82 -31.11 -14.82
C ARG A 416 2.65 -30.89 -15.78
N GLU A 417 1.50 -31.49 -15.51
CA GLU A 417 0.28 -31.31 -16.32
C GLU A 417 -0.28 -29.90 -16.15
N ALA A 418 -0.28 -29.38 -14.92
CA ALA A 418 -0.69 -28.02 -14.62
C ALA A 418 0.23 -26.98 -15.31
N LEU A 419 1.56 -27.19 -15.31
CA LEU A 419 2.51 -26.34 -16.05
C LEU A 419 2.26 -26.38 -17.56
N ALA A 420 2.00 -27.56 -18.12
CA ALA A 420 1.68 -27.67 -19.56
C ALA A 420 0.40 -26.89 -19.91
N LYS A 421 -0.60 -26.89 -19.02
CA LYS A 421 -1.81 -26.07 -19.15
C LYS A 421 -1.51 -24.57 -19.03
N ALA A 422 -0.69 -24.17 -18.06
CA ALA A 422 -0.29 -22.76 -17.89
C ALA A 422 0.41 -22.21 -19.14
N VAL A 423 1.35 -22.98 -19.72
CA VAL A 423 2.01 -22.62 -21.00
C VAL A 423 1.00 -22.53 -22.14
N LYS A 424 0.02 -23.46 -22.19
CA LYS A 424 -1.04 -23.40 -23.20
C LYS A 424 -1.87 -22.11 -23.06
N TYR A 425 -2.31 -21.76 -21.85
CA TYR A 425 -3.05 -20.51 -21.61
C TYR A 425 -2.22 -19.29 -21.99
N ALA A 426 -0.93 -19.23 -21.61
CA ALA A 426 -0.06 -18.13 -21.97
C ALA A 426 0.04 -17.98 -23.51
N LYS A 427 0.19 -19.08 -24.26
CA LYS A 427 0.21 -19.08 -25.74
C LYS A 427 -1.11 -18.66 -26.37
N GLU A 428 -2.21 -18.97 -25.70
CA GLU A 428 -3.55 -18.63 -26.20
C GLU A 428 -3.93 -17.18 -25.89
N TRP A 429 -3.50 -16.64 -24.75
CA TRP A 429 -3.97 -15.36 -24.24
C TRP A 429 -3.05 -14.18 -24.54
N ALA A 430 -1.73 -14.39 -24.45
CA ALA A 430 -0.73 -13.34 -24.64
C ALA A 430 0.48 -13.82 -25.47
N PRO A 431 0.27 -14.32 -26.72
CA PRO A 431 1.33 -14.93 -27.52
C PRO A 431 2.47 -13.97 -27.85
N SER A 432 2.20 -12.68 -28.10
CA SER A 432 3.22 -11.72 -28.54
C SER A 432 4.30 -11.45 -27.48
N TYR A 433 3.99 -11.64 -26.22
CA TYR A 433 4.92 -11.43 -25.11
C TYR A 433 5.91 -12.56 -24.91
N LEU A 434 5.58 -13.82 -25.28
CA LEU A 434 6.23 -15.05 -24.80
C LEU A 434 7.70 -15.19 -25.16
N HIS A 435 8.18 -14.57 -26.20
CA HIS A 435 9.58 -14.63 -26.59
C HIS A 435 10.51 -13.87 -25.63
N ASN A 436 9.93 -13.01 -24.79
CA ASN A 436 10.64 -12.26 -23.73
C ASN A 436 10.58 -12.97 -22.37
N PHE A 437 9.87 -14.11 -22.25
CA PHE A 437 9.68 -14.79 -20.98
C PHE A 437 10.24 -16.21 -20.99
N ALA A 438 10.76 -16.64 -19.85
CA ALA A 438 11.30 -17.98 -19.64
C ALA A 438 10.31 -18.90 -18.93
N MET A 439 10.50 -20.20 -19.10
CA MET A 439 9.91 -21.23 -18.24
C MET A 439 10.33 -20.99 -16.80
N PRO A 440 9.56 -21.46 -15.80
CA PRO A 440 9.95 -21.38 -14.40
C PRO A 440 11.39 -21.86 -14.18
N ILE A 441 12.26 -21.01 -13.66
CA ILE A 441 13.70 -21.25 -13.57
C ILE A 441 14.11 -21.97 -12.29
N ASP A 442 13.25 -21.99 -11.29
CA ASP A 442 13.40 -22.79 -10.07
C ASP A 442 12.07 -22.98 -9.35
N GLU A 443 12.09 -23.69 -8.23
CA GLU A 443 10.90 -24.00 -7.43
C GLU A 443 10.22 -22.74 -6.83
N ALA A 444 10.92 -21.60 -6.71
CA ALA A 444 10.32 -20.37 -6.23
C ALA A 444 9.30 -19.76 -7.21
N TYR A 445 9.33 -20.23 -8.47
CA TYR A 445 8.39 -19.81 -9.51
C TYR A 445 7.22 -20.78 -9.69
N ILE A 446 7.09 -21.78 -8.82
CA ILE A 446 6.04 -22.81 -8.85
C ILE A 446 5.50 -22.95 -7.42
N GLU A 447 4.25 -22.63 -7.23
CA GLU A 447 3.59 -22.71 -5.95
C GLU A 447 2.24 -23.42 -6.08
N GLU A 448 1.91 -24.25 -5.12
CA GLU A 448 0.60 -24.88 -4.99
C GLU A 448 -0.04 -24.38 -3.69
N ARG A 449 -1.18 -23.73 -3.81
CA ARG A 449 -1.98 -23.29 -2.67
C ARG A 449 -3.45 -23.63 -2.91
N GLN A 450 -4.08 -24.27 -1.94
CA GLN A 450 -5.53 -24.54 -1.96
C GLN A 450 -6.03 -25.23 -3.23
N GLY A 451 -5.20 -26.13 -3.80
CA GLY A 451 -5.54 -26.83 -5.05
C GLY A 451 -5.44 -25.94 -6.30
N ILE A 452 -4.75 -24.81 -6.21
CA ILE A 452 -4.41 -23.96 -7.35
C ILE A 452 -2.90 -23.99 -7.53
N TYR A 453 -2.45 -24.29 -8.74
CA TYR A 453 -1.05 -24.26 -9.14
C TYR A 453 -0.73 -22.90 -9.71
N HIS A 454 0.16 -22.13 -9.07
CA HIS A 454 0.65 -20.83 -9.53
C HIS A 454 2.01 -21.00 -10.19
N PHE A 455 2.11 -20.55 -11.43
CA PHE A 455 3.34 -20.53 -12.21
C PHE A 455 3.75 -19.12 -12.54
N THR A 456 5.00 -18.79 -12.28
CA THR A 456 5.60 -17.52 -12.64
C THR A 456 6.62 -17.74 -13.75
N PHE A 457 6.42 -17.05 -14.87
CA PHE A 457 7.30 -17.04 -16.02
C PHE A 457 8.06 -15.71 -16.02
N PRO A 458 9.34 -15.69 -15.59
CA PRO A 458 10.09 -14.44 -15.47
C PRO A 458 10.46 -13.87 -16.85
N ARG A 459 10.48 -12.54 -16.95
CA ARG A 459 11.03 -11.86 -18.11
C ARG A 459 12.53 -12.05 -18.20
N ILE A 460 13.01 -12.21 -19.43
CA ILE A 460 14.43 -12.37 -19.76
C ILE A 460 14.81 -11.34 -20.81
N GLU A 461 15.80 -10.53 -20.50
CA GLU A 461 16.44 -9.61 -21.41
C GLU A 461 17.95 -9.89 -21.46
N ASN A 462 18.54 -10.06 -22.63
CA ASN A 462 19.97 -10.42 -22.79
C ASN A 462 20.39 -11.63 -21.94
N ASP A 463 19.55 -12.66 -21.87
CA ASP A 463 19.71 -13.86 -21.01
C ASP A 463 19.79 -13.58 -19.49
N ILE A 464 19.41 -12.38 -19.07
CA ILE A 464 19.36 -11.96 -17.67
C ILE A 464 17.89 -11.82 -17.24
N VAL A 465 17.57 -12.30 -16.04
CA VAL A 465 16.22 -12.17 -15.46
C VAL A 465 15.94 -10.71 -15.12
N VAL A 466 14.78 -10.22 -15.51
CA VAL A 466 14.24 -8.92 -15.11
C VAL A 466 13.34 -9.09 -13.89
N MET A 467 13.70 -8.43 -12.80
CA MET A 467 12.92 -8.50 -11.57
C MET A 467 11.66 -7.65 -11.68
N GLY A 468 10.55 -8.24 -11.23
CA GLY A 468 9.25 -7.57 -11.22
C GLY A 468 8.41 -7.82 -12.48
N ASP A 469 9.03 -8.01 -13.64
CA ASP A 469 8.32 -8.34 -14.88
C ASP A 469 8.15 -9.84 -15.03
N GLN A 470 6.90 -10.28 -15.18
CA GLN A 470 6.57 -11.71 -15.23
C GLN A 470 5.19 -11.97 -15.85
N ILE A 471 4.99 -13.17 -16.37
CA ILE A 471 3.65 -13.71 -16.60
C ILE A 471 3.33 -14.64 -15.43
N SER A 472 2.20 -14.42 -14.77
CA SER A 472 1.70 -15.27 -13.69
C SER A 472 0.44 -16.00 -14.17
N VAL A 473 0.41 -17.32 -13.97
CA VAL A 473 -0.72 -18.16 -14.38
C VAL A 473 -1.12 -19.06 -13.23
N GLY A 474 -2.36 -18.93 -12.77
CA GLY A 474 -3.00 -19.84 -11.82
C GLY A 474 -3.83 -20.89 -12.56
N VAL A 475 -3.57 -22.16 -12.30
CA VAL A 475 -4.32 -23.28 -12.86
C VAL A 475 -4.98 -24.07 -11.72
N ALA A 476 -6.29 -24.19 -11.75
CA ALA A 476 -7.03 -24.97 -10.76
C ALA A 476 -6.79 -26.49 -10.93
N ALA A 477 -7.10 -27.27 -9.91
CA ALA A 477 -6.86 -28.71 -9.88
C ALA A 477 -7.55 -29.48 -11.01
N ASP A 478 -8.67 -28.96 -11.55
CA ASP A 478 -9.37 -29.51 -12.72
C ASP A 478 -8.75 -29.08 -14.06
N GLY A 479 -7.74 -28.24 -14.01
CA GLY A 479 -7.04 -27.68 -15.17
C GLY A 479 -7.69 -26.46 -15.79
N SER A 480 -8.71 -25.88 -15.20
CA SER A 480 -9.27 -24.59 -15.59
C SER A 480 -8.31 -23.46 -15.23
N LEU A 481 -8.40 -22.32 -15.95
CA LEU A 481 -7.64 -21.13 -15.65
C LEU A 481 -8.26 -20.42 -14.45
N ASN A 482 -7.46 -20.24 -13.39
CA ASN A 482 -7.88 -19.51 -12.20
C ASN A 482 -7.48 -18.02 -12.25
N SER A 483 -6.24 -17.74 -12.68
CA SER A 483 -5.77 -16.37 -12.81
C SER A 483 -4.74 -16.25 -13.93
N PHE A 484 -4.69 -15.07 -14.54
CA PHE A 484 -3.71 -14.73 -15.57
C PHE A 484 -3.32 -13.27 -15.43
N ASN A 485 -2.00 -13.00 -15.39
CA ASN A 485 -1.50 -11.63 -15.33
C ASN A 485 -0.18 -11.52 -16.11
N VAL A 486 -0.09 -10.50 -16.96
CA VAL A 486 1.13 -10.10 -17.67
C VAL A 486 1.63 -8.79 -17.07
N ASN A 487 2.65 -8.88 -16.24
CA ASN A 487 3.39 -7.71 -15.79
C ASN A 487 4.58 -7.50 -16.71
N TYR A 488 4.49 -6.52 -17.60
CA TYR A 488 5.49 -6.21 -18.61
C TYR A 488 5.59 -4.71 -18.80
N GLN A 489 6.77 -4.16 -18.56
CA GLN A 489 7.05 -2.74 -18.75
C GLN A 489 7.84 -2.53 -20.03
N GLU A 490 7.45 -1.55 -20.84
CA GLU A 490 8.23 -1.17 -22.03
C GLU A 490 9.46 -0.36 -21.58
N ILE A 491 10.64 -0.88 -21.88
CA ILE A 491 11.92 -0.27 -21.55
C ILE A 491 12.65 0.05 -22.84
N GLU A 492 12.89 1.34 -23.08
CA GLU A 492 13.57 1.80 -24.29
C GLU A 492 15.08 1.50 -24.30
N GLN A 493 15.71 1.56 -23.13
CA GLN A 493 17.16 1.39 -23.00
C GLN A 493 17.52 0.49 -21.81
N TRP A 494 18.29 -0.53 -22.10
CA TRP A 494 18.81 -1.45 -21.10
C TRP A 494 20.27 -1.12 -20.78
N PRO A 495 20.68 -1.11 -19.49
CA PRO A 495 22.07 -0.95 -19.10
C PRO A 495 22.98 -2.01 -19.73
N SER A 496 24.17 -1.60 -20.21
CA SER A 496 25.17 -2.53 -20.73
C SER A 496 25.77 -3.37 -19.62
N THR A 497 26.01 -4.65 -19.92
CA THR A 497 26.69 -5.59 -19.04
C THR A 497 28.21 -5.51 -19.10
N ASP A 498 28.80 -4.66 -19.99
CA ASP A 498 30.24 -4.61 -20.24
C ASP A 498 31.06 -4.03 -19.06
N LYS A 499 30.41 -3.31 -18.16
CA LYS A 499 31.05 -2.58 -17.05
C LYS A 499 30.64 -3.06 -15.67
N VAL A 500 30.14 -4.28 -15.57
CA VAL A 500 29.77 -4.85 -14.25
C VAL A 500 31.02 -5.39 -13.54
N VAL A 501 31.00 -5.36 -12.23
CA VAL A 501 32.02 -6.04 -11.40
C VAL A 501 31.97 -7.54 -11.67
N SER A 502 33.07 -8.24 -11.46
CA SER A 502 33.10 -9.68 -11.74
C SER A 502 32.14 -10.47 -10.83
N GLU A 503 31.63 -11.61 -11.32
CA GLU A 503 30.79 -12.51 -10.51
C GLU A 503 31.52 -12.95 -9.23
N GLU A 504 32.84 -13.16 -9.28
CA GLU A 504 33.66 -13.55 -8.13
C GLU A 504 33.79 -12.42 -7.11
N ASP A 505 33.90 -11.16 -7.53
CA ASP A 505 33.91 -10.00 -6.64
C ASP A 505 32.52 -9.83 -5.98
N ALA A 506 31.44 -9.94 -6.76
CA ALA A 506 30.10 -9.89 -6.26
C ALA A 506 29.83 -11.03 -5.26
N LYS A 507 30.23 -12.25 -5.57
CA LYS A 507 30.11 -13.40 -4.66
C LYS A 507 30.93 -13.21 -3.39
N SER A 508 32.09 -12.58 -3.48
CA SER A 508 32.92 -12.23 -2.31
C SER A 508 32.22 -11.20 -1.43
N ALA A 509 31.61 -10.17 -2.02
CA ALA A 509 30.82 -9.16 -1.30
C ALA A 509 29.60 -9.79 -0.61
N LEU A 510 28.86 -10.67 -1.32
CA LEU A 510 27.73 -11.42 -0.75
C LEU A 510 28.18 -12.32 0.42
N LYS A 511 29.30 -13.07 0.27
CA LYS A 511 29.82 -13.92 1.35
C LYS A 511 30.23 -13.12 2.60
N LYS A 512 30.76 -11.91 2.40
CA LYS A 512 31.14 -11.01 3.51
C LYS A 512 29.91 -10.49 4.26
N ALA A 513 28.84 -10.24 3.53
CA ALA A 513 27.59 -9.73 4.08
C ALA A 513 26.71 -10.81 4.73
N LEU A 514 26.91 -12.08 4.33
CA LEU A 514 26.07 -13.18 4.76
C LEU A 514 26.17 -13.46 6.25
N SER A 515 25.04 -13.50 6.92
CA SER A 515 24.85 -14.05 8.25
C SER A 515 23.74 -15.11 8.22
N LEU A 516 23.56 -15.84 9.33
CA LEU A 516 22.48 -16.78 9.49
C LEU A 516 21.62 -16.38 10.69
N LYS A 517 20.31 -16.38 10.51
CA LYS A 517 19.32 -16.22 11.60
C LYS A 517 18.70 -17.56 11.90
N LEU A 518 18.77 -17.98 13.18
CA LEU A 518 18.02 -19.16 13.63
C LEU A 518 16.57 -18.77 13.87
N THR A 519 15.64 -19.53 13.30
CA THR A 519 14.22 -19.29 13.46
C THR A 519 13.42 -20.59 13.46
N TYR A 520 12.26 -20.58 14.10
CA TYR A 520 11.25 -21.62 13.95
C TYR A 520 10.36 -21.30 12.77
N MET A 521 10.10 -22.29 11.92
CA MET A 521 9.16 -22.17 10.81
C MET A 521 8.38 -23.46 10.58
N LYS A 522 7.12 -23.34 10.18
CA LYS A 522 6.29 -24.46 9.72
C LYS A 522 6.64 -24.82 8.28
N GLN A 523 6.55 -26.12 7.96
CA GLN A 523 6.58 -26.60 6.60
C GLN A 523 5.18 -27.06 6.20
N GLU A 524 4.60 -26.47 5.17
CA GLU A 524 3.25 -26.82 4.69
C GLU A 524 3.09 -28.27 4.29
N LYS A 525 4.18 -28.90 3.83
CA LYS A 525 4.23 -30.31 3.41
C LYS A 525 4.65 -31.30 4.51
N ASN A 526 4.82 -30.82 5.74
CA ASN A 526 5.12 -31.73 6.86
C ASN A 526 3.86 -32.54 7.22
N GLU A 527 4.03 -33.84 7.56
CA GLU A 527 2.94 -34.71 8.02
C GLU A 527 2.29 -34.13 9.30
N ASP A 528 3.09 -33.58 10.20
CA ASP A 528 2.63 -32.80 11.36
C ASP A 528 2.57 -31.31 11.04
N LYS A 529 1.40 -30.84 10.65
CA LYS A 529 1.14 -29.43 10.32
C LYS A 529 1.35 -28.47 11.49
N ASN A 530 1.46 -29.00 12.72
CA ASN A 530 1.67 -28.20 13.92
C ASN A 530 3.13 -28.20 14.41
N HIS A 531 4.04 -28.87 13.69
CA HIS A 531 5.44 -28.91 14.05
C HIS A 531 6.21 -27.71 13.46
N TYR A 532 7.06 -27.12 14.29
CA TYR A 532 7.99 -26.06 13.90
C TYR A 532 9.42 -26.60 13.86
N ASP A 533 9.98 -26.59 12.66
CA ASP A 533 11.39 -26.92 12.42
C ASP A 533 12.30 -25.74 12.80
N LEU A 534 13.50 -26.07 13.33
CA LEU A 534 14.57 -25.07 13.48
C LEU A 534 15.36 -24.95 12.19
N VAL A 535 15.41 -23.73 11.65
CA VAL A 535 16.07 -23.43 10.38
C VAL A 535 17.03 -22.25 10.53
N TYR A 536 18.22 -22.37 9.96
CA TYR A 536 19.10 -21.24 9.70
C TYR A 536 18.73 -20.61 8.37
N LEU A 537 18.17 -19.39 8.41
CA LEU A 537 17.87 -18.58 7.25
C LEU A 537 19.04 -17.65 6.91
N PRO A 538 19.44 -17.52 5.63
CA PRO A 538 20.47 -16.57 5.22
C PRO A 538 19.92 -15.14 5.29
N GLU A 539 20.71 -14.25 5.87
CA GLU A 539 20.50 -12.80 5.90
C GLU A 539 21.70 -12.10 5.32
N PHE A 540 21.47 -11.14 4.44
CA PHE A 540 22.51 -10.31 3.83
C PHE A 540 22.36 -8.90 4.34
N TYR A 541 23.23 -8.48 5.25
CA TYR A 541 23.12 -7.28 6.08
C TYR A 541 21.83 -7.24 6.94
N GLU A 542 21.84 -6.37 7.92
CA GLU A 542 20.69 -6.14 8.80
C GLU A 542 19.56 -5.33 8.10
N GLU A 543 19.78 -4.87 6.85
CA GLU A 543 18.82 -4.07 6.11
C GLU A 543 18.08 -4.94 5.07
N PRO A 544 16.76 -5.07 5.18
CA PRO A 544 15.93 -5.75 4.19
C PRO A 544 15.98 -5.00 2.85
N PHE A 545 15.79 -5.75 1.75
CA PHE A 545 15.77 -5.21 0.38
C PHE A 545 17.05 -4.54 -0.10
N SER A 546 18.18 -4.82 0.56
CA SER A 546 19.50 -4.41 0.08
C SER A 546 19.88 -5.24 -1.17
N TYR A 547 20.50 -4.58 -2.12
CA TYR A 547 21.08 -5.22 -3.30
C TYR A 547 22.47 -4.70 -3.58
N LEU A 548 23.29 -5.53 -4.22
CA LEU A 548 24.62 -5.15 -4.65
C LEU A 548 24.53 -4.57 -6.06
N ASN A 549 24.83 -3.27 -6.21
CA ASN A 549 24.86 -2.62 -7.51
C ASN A 549 25.97 -3.25 -8.37
N ALA A 550 25.61 -3.77 -9.55
CA ALA A 550 26.55 -4.51 -10.37
C ALA A 550 27.61 -3.64 -11.04
N ASN A 551 27.36 -2.35 -11.24
CA ASN A 551 28.33 -1.45 -11.85
C ASN A 551 29.34 -0.90 -10.87
N THR A 552 28.93 -0.66 -9.62
CA THR A 552 29.81 -0.04 -8.59
C THR A 552 30.39 -1.05 -7.61
N GLY A 553 29.74 -2.21 -7.42
CA GLY A 553 30.05 -3.17 -6.35
C GLY A 553 29.67 -2.69 -4.96
N GLU A 554 28.87 -1.63 -4.84
CA GLU A 554 28.38 -1.06 -3.60
C GLU A 554 26.99 -1.58 -3.25
N TRP A 555 26.71 -1.65 -1.95
CA TRP A 555 25.38 -2.00 -1.48
C TRP A 555 24.45 -0.82 -1.48
N ASN A 556 23.28 -0.99 -2.10
CA ASN A 556 22.19 -0.05 -2.14
C ASN A 556 20.93 -0.69 -1.55
N SER A 557 19.93 0.10 -1.17
CA SER A 557 18.62 -0.37 -0.74
C SER A 557 17.57 0.01 -1.77
N SER A 558 16.73 -0.96 -2.18
CA SER A 558 15.60 -0.73 -3.12
C SER A 558 14.52 0.16 -2.51
N PHE A 559 14.36 0.11 -1.20
CA PHE A 559 13.61 1.14 -0.52
C PHE A 559 14.56 2.31 -0.29
N GLN A 560 14.20 3.50 -0.73
CA GLN A 560 14.90 4.75 -0.42
C GLN A 560 14.89 5.03 1.11
N GLY A 561 15.25 4.01 1.89
CA GLY A 561 15.56 4.01 3.30
C GLY A 561 17.04 4.22 3.54
N GLY A 562 17.74 4.81 2.57
CA GLY A 562 19.08 5.39 2.78
C GLY A 562 18.99 6.30 3.99
N LYS A 563 20.08 6.43 4.71
CA LYS A 563 20.21 7.32 5.85
C LYS A 563 19.65 8.68 5.44
N LEU A 564 18.48 9.06 5.97
CA LEU A 564 17.84 10.32 5.65
C LEU A 564 18.85 11.45 5.87
N ALA A 565 18.92 12.38 4.94
CA ALA A 565 19.72 13.57 5.12
C ALA A 565 19.29 14.26 6.42
N VAL A 566 20.24 14.70 7.21
CA VAL A 566 19.96 15.46 8.43
C VAL A 566 20.45 16.88 8.22
N ILE A 567 19.53 17.83 8.40
CA ILE A 567 19.80 19.25 8.28
C ILE A 567 19.92 19.84 9.68
N SER A 568 20.92 20.69 9.88
CA SER A 568 20.99 21.57 11.05
C SER A 568 20.56 22.97 10.66
N HIS A 569 19.62 23.54 11.44
CA HIS A 569 19.12 24.90 11.21
C HIS A 569 18.79 25.57 12.55
N PRO A 570 19.13 26.87 12.76
CA PRO A 570 19.01 27.50 14.07
C PRO A 570 17.61 27.51 14.70
N TRP A 571 16.55 27.50 13.88
CA TRP A 571 15.18 27.63 14.39
C TRP A 571 14.14 26.75 13.68
N ALA A 572 14.48 26.09 12.56
CA ALA A 572 13.57 25.26 11.76
C ALA A 572 14.11 23.82 11.56
N GLU A 573 15.10 23.41 12.35
CA GLU A 573 15.74 22.08 12.22
C GLU A 573 14.74 20.93 12.29
N LYS A 574 13.80 20.99 13.23
CA LYS A 574 12.79 19.93 13.42
C LYS A 574 11.83 19.82 12.24
N GLU A 575 11.37 20.95 11.76
CA GLU A 575 10.41 21.07 10.67
C GLU A 575 11.03 20.62 9.33
N LEU A 576 12.26 21.05 9.04
CA LEU A 576 13.00 20.66 7.85
C LEU A 576 13.31 19.15 7.85
N ASN A 577 13.77 18.59 8.98
CA ASN A 577 14.02 17.16 9.09
C ASN A 577 12.73 16.34 9.02
N TYR A 578 11.62 16.88 9.51
CA TYR A 578 10.31 16.24 9.33
C TYR A 578 9.88 16.23 7.86
N PHE A 579 10.09 17.30 7.11
CA PHE A 579 9.80 17.36 5.67
C PHE A 579 10.59 16.32 4.88
N ILE A 580 11.86 16.10 5.24
CA ILE A 580 12.69 15.04 4.64
C ILE A 580 12.13 13.65 4.99
N SER A 581 11.81 13.41 6.26
CA SER A 581 11.28 12.11 6.70
C SER A 581 9.90 11.79 6.12
N ALA A 582 9.07 12.82 5.88
CA ALA A 582 7.76 12.72 5.24
C ALA A 582 7.83 12.70 3.70
N LYS A 583 9.03 12.73 3.12
CA LYS A 583 9.27 12.80 1.66
C LYS A 583 8.56 14.01 0.99
N VAL A 584 8.41 15.08 1.72
CA VAL A 584 7.94 16.37 1.19
C VAL A 584 9.09 17.13 0.54
N LEU A 585 10.28 17.01 1.12
CA LEU A 585 11.52 17.63 0.65
C LEU A 585 12.55 16.53 0.37
N ASP A 586 12.99 16.42 -0.89
CA ASP A 586 14.01 15.45 -1.31
C ASP A 586 15.40 16.09 -1.27
N ILE A 587 16.19 15.71 -0.27
CA ILE A 587 17.55 16.21 -0.05
C ILE A 587 18.50 15.01 0.01
N LYS A 588 19.44 14.94 -0.94
CA LYS A 588 20.43 13.85 -1.01
C LYS A 588 21.54 13.99 0.04
N ASP A 589 22.06 15.21 0.25
CA ASP A 589 23.05 15.51 1.31
C ASP A 589 22.63 16.75 2.09
N GLY A 590 22.40 16.58 3.40
CA GLY A 590 22.00 17.68 4.28
C GLY A 590 23.09 18.74 4.51
N LYS A 591 24.36 18.44 4.18
CA LYS A 591 25.46 19.40 4.35
C LYS A 591 25.45 20.53 3.33
N ASP A 592 24.96 20.24 2.13
CA ASP A 592 24.91 21.19 1.01
C ASP A 592 23.57 21.97 0.98
N PHE A 593 22.62 21.62 1.83
CA PHE A 593 21.32 22.27 1.86
C PHE A 593 21.33 23.54 2.72
N ASN A 594 20.89 24.65 2.12
CA ASN A 594 20.71 25.93 2.82
C ASN A 594 19.22 26.21 3.07
N GLY A 595 18.78 26.03 4.32
CA GLY A 595 17.40 26.32 4.74
C GLY A 595 16.99 27.81 4.63
N ASP A 596 17.95 28.72 4.62
CA ASP A 596 17.72 30.18 4.44
C ASP A 596 17.73 30.61 2.96
N ALA A 597 17.92 29.69 2.01
CA ALA A 597 17.81 30.00 0.59
C ALA A 597 16.36 30.29 0.21
N SER A 598 16.19 31.23 -0.74
CA SER A 598 14.89 31.55 -1.32
C SER A 598 14.31 30.37 -2.08
N VAL A 599 12.99 30.18 -2.01
CA VAL A 599 12.27 29.12 -2.70
C VAL A 599 11.61 29.67 -3.96
N SER A 600 11.76 29.00 -5.11
CA SER A 600 11.06 29.38 -6.33
C SER A 600 9.55 29.09 -6.23
N LYS A 601 8.74 29.74 -7.06
CA LYS A 601 7.27 29.51 -7.11
C LYS A 601 6.94 28.07 -7.45
N GLY A 602 7.67 27.47 -8.40
CA GLY A 602 7.48 26.09 -8.78
C GLY A 602 7.79 25.11 -7.66
N GLU A 603 8.90 25.29 -6.96
CA GLU A 603 9.27 24.44 -5.83
C GLU A 603 8.36 24.67 -4.63
N ALA A 604 7.94 25.90 -4.36
CA ALA A 604 7.00 26.20 -3.29
C ALA A 604 5.64 25.49 -3.49
N ILE A 605 5.10 25.53 -4.70
CA ILE A 605 3.83 24.85 -4.98
C ILE A 605 3.97 23.33 -4.91
N LYS A 606 5.08 22.78 -5.39
CA LYS A 606 5.38 21.34 -5.25
C LYS A 606 5.44 20.93 -3.79
N ILE A 607 6.14 21.68 -2.95
CA ILE A 607 6.24 21.42 -1.51
C ILE A 607 4.86 21.53 -0.85
N ILE A 608 4.06 22.55 -1.16
CA ILE A 608 2.69 22.72 -0.64
C ILE A 608 1.83 21.53 -1.03
N MET A 609 1.82 21.14 -2.30
CA MET A 609 1.00 20.04 -2.79
C MET A 609 1.43 18.70 -2.18
N ASN A 610 2.73 18.43 -2.12
CA ASN A 610 3.28 17.22 -1.50
C ASN A 610 3.00 17.16 0.02
N SER A 611 2.87 18.32 0.66
CA SER A 611 2.59 18.40 2.10
C SER A 611 1.13 18.16 2.46
N LEU A 612 0.20 18.54 1.59
CA LEU A 612 -1.21 18.65 1.94
C LEU A 612 -2.11 17.67 1.19
N THR A 613 -1.60 17.05 0.11
CA THR A 613 -2.36 16.13 -0.73
C THR A 613 -1.50 14.94 -1.14
N TYR A 614 -2.14 13.79 -1.36
CA TYR A 614 -1.51 12.73 -2.13
C TYR A 614 -1.61 13.11 -3.61
N ILE A 615 -0.48 13.36 -4.24
CA ILE A 615 -0.41 13.43 -5.69
C ILE A 615 -0.33 11.97 -6.14
N TYR A 616 -1.49 11.40 -6.47
CA TYR A 616 -1.52 10.11 -7.15
C TYR A 616 -1.20 10.34 -8.61
N ASP A 617 -0.29 9.54 -9.12
CA ASP A 617 0.04 9.46 -10.51
C ASP A 617 -1.22 9.45 -11.40
N GLY A 618 -1.19 10.13 -12.54
CA GLY A 618 -2.32 10.34 -13.45
C GLY A 618 -3.03 9.09 -13.97
N ARG A 619 -2.61 7.90 -13.55
CA ARG A 619 -3.21 6.61 -13.86
C ARG A 619 -4.62 6.41 -13.32
N TYR A 620 -5.00 7.08 -12.24
CA TYR A 620 -6.36 7.06 -11.74
C TYR A 620 -7.29 8.09 -12.39
N TYR A 621 -6.75 8.97 -13.22
CA TYR A 621 -7.50 10.00 -13.95
C TYR A 621 -7.59 9.72 -15.46
N SER A 622 -7.15 8.56 -15.93
CA SER A 622 -7.18 8.19 -17.34
C SER A 622 -8.58 7.77 -17.82
N GLY A 623 -9.49 8.70 -17.78
CA GLY A 623 -10.82 8.56 -18.37
C GLY A 623 -11.14 9.60 -19.43
N ASN A 624 -10.21 10.51 -19.77
CA ASN A 624 -10.41 11.49 -20.84
C ASN A 624 -9.09 11.89 -21.50
N GLU A 625 -9.09 11.86 -22.81
CA GLU A 625 -8.00 12.21 -23.72
C GLU A 625 -7.48 13.66 -23.65
N ASN A 626 -7.94 14.47 -22.73
CA ASN A 626 -7.44 15.82 -22.49
C ASN A 626 -6.72 15.85 -21.16
N LYS A 627 -5.42 15.55 -21.15
CA LYS A 627 -4.55 16.09 -20.08
C LYS A 627 -4.71 17.60 -20.15
N ASN A 628 -5.43 18.18 -19.20
CA ASN A 628 -5.63 19.61 -19.13
C ASN A 628 -4.26 20.27 -18.94
N GLN A 629 -3.74 20.89 -19.97
CA GLN A 629 -2.57 21.74 -19.87
C GLN A 629 -3.05 23.17 -19.66
N THR A 630 -2.94 23.66 -18.44
CA THR A 630 -3.38 25.02 -18.10
C THR A 630 -2.40 26.07 -18.61
N PHE A 631 -1.10 25.77 -18.57
CA PHE A 631 -0.04 26.68 -18.95
C PHE A 631 0.80 26.15 -20.11
N ASP A 632 1.05 26.95 -21.12
CA ASP A 632 1.78 26.55 -22.34
C ASP A 632 3.22 26.08 -22.05
N ASN A 633 3.86 26.62 -21.02
CA ASN A 633 5.22 26.24 -20.62
C ASN A 633 5.31 25.07 -19.62
N ILE A 634 4.18 24.47 -19.24
CA ILE A 634 4.11 23.34 -18.30
C ILE A 634 3.40 22.19 -18.99
N ASP A 635 4.14 21.47 -19.81
CA ASP A 635 3.60 20.30 -20.51
C ASP A 635 3.50 19.06 -19.59
N PRO A 636 2.81 18.00 -20.00
CA PRO A 636 2.66 16.79 -19.19
C PRO A 636 3.96 16.06 -18.82
N LYS A 637 5.09 16.38 -19.46
CA LYS A 637 6.43 15.85 -19.16
C LYS A 637 7.20 16.76 -18.18
N HIS A 638 6.69 17.95 -17.91
CA HIS A 638 7.36 18.88 -16.99
C HIS A 638 7.34 18.35 -15.56
N PRO A 639 8.46 18.37 -14.80
CA PRO A 639 8.55 17.80 -13.44
C PRO A 639 7.54 18.40 -12.44
N LEU A 640 7.04 19.60 -12.70
CA LEU A 640 6.07 20.29 -11.84
C LEU A 640 4.63 20.22 -12.36
N TYR A 641 4.39 19.53 -13.49
CA TYR A 641 3.08 19.49 -14.13
C TYR A 641 1.97 19.04 -13.17
N GLN A 642 2.13 17.91 -12.51
CA GLN A 642 1.12 17.38 -11.59
C GLN A 642 0.84 18.31 -10.41
N ALA A 643 1.88 18.88 -9.83
CA ALA A 643 1.72 19.80 -8.70
C ALA A 643 1.01 21.10 -9.10
N ILE A 644 1.33 21.64 -10.27
CA ILE A 644 0.75 22.88 -10.78
C ILE A 644 -0.70 22.67 -11.21
N GLU A 645 -1.01 21.64 -12.00
CA GLU A 645 -2.39 21.35 -12.41
C GLU A 645 -3.27 21.04 -11.20
N ARG A 646 -2.75 20.31 -10.21
CA ARG A 646 -3.48 20.07 -8.95
C ARG A 646 -3.74 21.36 -8.17
N ALA A 647 -2.78 22.26 -8.14
CA ALA A 647 -2.94 23.56 -7.48
C ALA A 647 -3.96 24.45 -8.20
N VAL A 648 -4.06 24.34 -9.53
CA VAL A 648 -5.10 25.01 -10.33
C VAL A 648 -6.48 24.40 -10.05
N GLU A 649 -6.60 23.08 -10.04
CA GLU A 649 -7.85 22.38 -9.69
C GLU A 649 -8.38 22.77 -8.29
N MET A 650 -7.48 23.02 -7.36
CA MET A 650 -7.81 23.43 -5.99
C MET A 650 -7.99 24.95 -5.84
N ASP A 651 -8.01 25.71 -6.93
CA ASP A 651 -8.09 27.18 -6.93
C ASP A 651 -6.96 27.90 -6.16
N ILE A 652 -5.84 27.23 -5.89
CA ILE A 652 -4.67 27.80 -5.20
C ILE A 652 -3.93 28.72 -6.16
N ILE A 653 -3.68 28.22 -7.38
CA ILE A 653 -3.18 29.03 -8.50
C ILE A 653 -4.39 29.40 -9.37
N GLN A 654 -4.57 30.68 -9.60
CA GLN A 654 -5.58 31.20 -10.55
C GLN A 654 -4.83 31.65 -11.81
N PRO A 655 -5.08 31.01 -12.97
CA PRO A 655 -4.43 31.37 -14.21
C PRO A 655 -4.80 32.80 -14.59
N ASP A 656 -3.82 33.67 -14.71
CA ASP A 656 -3.93 35.08 -15.17
C ASP A 656 -3.26 35.30 -16.53
N GLY A 657 -2.73 34.24 -17.14
CA GLY A 657 -2.03 34.25 -18.42
C GLY A 657 -1.83 32.83 -18.96
N GLN A 658 -1.10 32.75 -20.08
CA GLN A 658 -0.81 31.50 -20.77
C GLN A 658 0.42 30.75 -20.19
N THR A 659 1.20 31.42 -19.34
CA THR A 659 2.44 30.87 -18.79
C THR A 659 2.48 31.00 -17.27
N PHE A 660 3.10 30.08 -16.59
CA PHE A 660 3.38 30.17 -15.16
C PHE A 660 4.89 30.30 -14.92
N ASP A 661 5.30 31.32 -14.18
CA ASP A 661 6.70 31.57 -13.83
C ASP A 661 7.11 30.67 -12.66
N VAL A 662 7.77 29.55 -12.97
CA VAL A 662 8.22 28.56 -11.98
C VAL A 662 9.53 28.92 -11.29
N ASP A 663 10.36 29.77 -11.93
CA ASP A 663 11.74 30.02 -11.53
C ASP A 663 11.89 31.18 -10.55
N SER A 664 11.00 32.18 -10.64
CA SER A 664 11.13 33.36 -9.75
C SER A 664 10.85 32.99 -8.30
N PRO A 665 11.58 33.61 -7.34
CA PRO A 665 11.33 33.38 -5.92
C PRO A 665 9.91 33.80 -5.51
N ILE A 666 9.26 33.00 -4.66
CA ILE A 666 7.95 33.37 -4.10
C ILE A 666 8.11 34.46 -3.01
N LYS A 667 7.31 35.50 -3.08
CA LYS A 667 7.26 36.51 -2.05
C LYS A 667 6.33 36.16 -0.91
N ARG A 668 6.57 36.67 0.28
CA ARG A 668 5.76 36.38 1.47
C ARG A 668 4.30 36.76 1.33
N GLU A 669 3.97 37.87 0.66
CA GLU A 669 2.58 38.24 0.39
C GLU A 669 1.90 37.28 -0.61
N GLU A 670 2.64 36.75 -1.60
CA GLU A 670 2.12 35.75 -2.56
C GLU A 670 1.88 34.41 -1.85
N LEU A 671 2.78 34.04 -0.95
CA LEU A 671 2.61 32.85 -0.13
C LEU A 671 1.38 32.96 0.79
N ALA A 672 1.10 34.16 1.32
CA ALA A 672 -0.12 34.42 2.09
C ALA A 672 -1.38 34.19 1.23
N VAL A 673 -1.38 34.62 -0.03
CA VAL A 673 -2.49 34.38 -0.97
C VAL A 673 -2.74 32.88 -1.15
N TRP A 674 -1.69 32.11 -1.44
CA TRP A 674 -1.83 30.65 -1.63
C TRP A 674 -2.36 29.96 -0.38
N TYR A 675 -1.88 30.30 0.81
CA TYR A 675 -2.35 29.70 2.06
C TYR A 675 -3.82 29.98 2.36
N ILE A 676 -4.27 31.20 2.08
CA ILE A 676 -5.67 31.57 2.30
C ILE A 676 -6.59 30.88 1.30
N ARG A 677 -6.12 30.67 0.06
CA ARG A 677 -6.82 29.86 -0.94
C ARG A 677 -6.89 28.38 -0.55
N VAL A 678 -5.79 27.78 -0.08
CA VAL A 678 -5.79 26.42 0.50
C VAL A 678 -6.85 26.27 1.59
N LEU A 679 -7.02 27.27 2.43
CA LEU A 679 -8.06 27.27 3.47
C LEU A 679 -9.47 27.56 2.94
N GLY A 680 -9.67 27.82 1.64
CA GLY A 680 -10.97 28.16 1.06
C GLY A 680 -11.52 29.50 1.56
N LEU A 681 -10.65 30.44 1.94
CA LEU A 681 -11.02 31.74 2.50
C LEU A 681 -10.87 32.88 1.50
N GLU A 682 -10.67 32.60 0.22
CA GLU A 682 -10.48 33.57 -0.85
C GLU A 682 -11.58 34.64 -0.88
N GLN A 683 -12.86 34.22 -0.76
CA GLN A 683 -13.98 35.19 -0.80
C GLN A 683 -13.96 36.17 0.38
N ALA A 684 -13.54 35.68 1.56
CA ALA A 684 -13.38 36.58 2.71
C ALA A 684 -12.21 37.55 2.52
N ALA A 685 -11.10 37.07 1.93
CA ALA A 685 -9.89 37.87 1.73
C ALA A 685 -10.04 38.98 0.67
N LYS A 686 -10.92 38.81 -0.34
CA LYS A 686 -11.13 39.75 -1.43
C LYS A 686 -11.67 41.11 -0.99
N ASP A 687 -12.46 41.14 0.10
CA ASP A 687 -12.96 42.44 0.63
C ASP A 687 -11.91 43.06 1.55
N SER A 688 -10.92 43.74 0.94
CA SER A 688 -9.81 44.35 1.65
C SER A 688 -10.26 45.48 2.61
N SER A 689 -11.46 46.05 2.41
CA SER A 689 -11.96 47.19 3.19
C SER A 689 -12.28 46.84 4.65
N ILE A 690 -12.53 45.58 4.95
CA ILE A 690 -12.86 45.10 6.31
C ILE A 690 -11.62 44.80 7.16
N TYR A 691 -10.43 44.79 6.57
CA TYR A 691 -9.20 44.45 7.27
C TYR A 691 -8.39 45.65 7.68
N LYS A 692 -7.92 45.65 8.92
CA LYS A 692 -6.95 46.60 9.43
C LYS A 692 -5.62 45.90 9.66
N ILE A 693 -4.56 46.40 9.06
CA ILE A 693 -3.20 45.88 9.21
C ILE A 693 -2.40 46.86 10.07
N ASP A 694 -1.87 46.42 11.20
CA ASP A 694 -1.23 47.28 12.21
C ASP A 694 0.31 47.20 12.23
N PHE A 695 0.94 46.41 11.33
CA PHE A 695 2.40 46.35 11.29
C PHE A 695 3.04 47.51 10.52
N ALA A 696 4.32 47.80 10.82
CA ALA A 696 5.02 49.01 10.40
C ALA A 696 5.15 49.20 8.87
N ASP A 697 5.15 48.08 8.12
CA ASP A 697 5.29 48.06 6.66
C ASP A 697 3.99 47.68 5.94
N ALA A 698 2.84 47.88 6.57
CA ALA A 698 1.52 47.62 6.01
C ALA A 698 1.28 48.28 4.64
N ASN A 699 1.87 49.51 4.43
CA ASN A 699 1.77 50.26 3.20
C ASN A 699 2.54 49.65 2.01
N LYS A 700 3.38 48.61 2.25
CA LYS A 700 4.10 47.89 1.20
C LYS A 700 3.31 46.69 0.67
N VAL A 701 2.24 46.25 1.37
CA VAL A 701 1.38 45.14 0.92
C VAL A 701 0.58 45.63 -0.28
N ARG A 702 0.56 44.83 -1.34
CA ARG A 702 -0.30 45.10 -2.51
C ARG A 702 -1.77 45.18 -2.08
N THR A 703 -2.50 46.17 -2.59
CA THR A 703 -3.87 46.47 -2.16
C THR A 703 -4.79 45.25 -2.28
N GLU A 704 -4.66 44.48 -3.34
CA GLU A 704 -5.40 43.25 -3.60
C GLU A 704 -5.07 42.08 -2.62
N TYR A 705 -3.93 42.16 -1.92
CA TYR A 705 -3.47 41.13 -0.99
C TYR A 705 -3.66 41.51 0.48
N ILE A 706 -4.16 42.68 0.80
CA ILE A 706 -4.36 43.14 2.17
C ILE A 706 -5.15 42.12 3.01
N GLY A 707 -6.27 41.63 2.50
CA GLY A 707 -7.08 40.65 3.23
C GLY A 707 -6.40 39.29 3.42
N HIS A 708 -5.65 38.87 2.41
CA HIS A 708 -4.89 37.59 2.49
C HIS A 708 -3.78 37.72 3.54
N VAL A 709 -3.02 38.78 3.52
CA VAL A 709 -1.94 39.03 4.48
C VAL A 709 -2.49 39.20 5.90
N ALA A 710 -3.60 39.95 6.06
CA ALA A 710 -4.27 40.09 7.36
C ALA A 710 -4.72 38.76 7.94
N LEU A 711 -5.38 37.93 7.14
CA LEU A 711 -5.83 36.60 7.56
C LEU A 711 -4.66 35.66 7.86
N ALA A 712 -3.64 35.60 6.97
CA ALA A 712 -2.49 34.72 7.18
C ALA A 712 -1.72 35.07 8.45
N ASN A 713 -1.56 36.39 8.74
CA ASN A 713 -0.92 36.85 9.98
C ASN A 713 -1.79 36.56 11.22
N SER A 714 -3.09 36.90 11.18
CA SER A 714 -4.00 36.71 12.32
C SER A 714 -4.19 35.22 12.68
N MET A 715 -4.16 34.35 11.70
CA MET A 715 -4.22 32.89 11.88
C MET A 715 -2.87 32.29 12.31
N GLY A 716 -1.80 33.10 12.37
CA GLY A 716 -0.46 32.71 12.78
C GLY A 716 0.28 31.87 11.73
N LEU A 717 -0.17 31.84 10.48
CA LEU A 717 0.48 31.14 9.38
C LEU A 717 1.83 31.78 9.04
N LEU A 718 1.80 33.07 8.74
CA LEU A 718 2.97 33.92 8.49
C LEU A 718 3.02 35.02 9.55
N LYS A 719 4.02 35.01 10.41
CA LYS A 719 4.15 35.97 11.53
C LYS A 719 4.98 37.16 11.14
N THR A 720 4.70 38.32 11.76
CA THR A 720 5.55 39.50 11.70
C THR A 720 6.82 39.32 12.50
N GLU A 721 7.90 39.94 12.05
CA GLU A 721 9.20 40.03 12.74
C GLU A 721 9.45 41.47 13.11
N GLN A 722 9.67 41.76 14.40
CA GLN A 722 9.85 43.14 14.89
C GLN A 722 8.80 44.12 14.35
N ASN A 723 7.53 43.68 14.34
CA ASN A 723 6.38 44.41 13.80
C ASN A 723 6.44 44.71 12.29
N HIS A 724 7.20 43.93 11.50
CA HIS A 724 7.23 44.01 10.02
C HIS A 724 6.77 42.68 9.44
N PHE A 725 5.90 42.72 8.43
CA PHE A 725 5.48 41.53 7.68
C PHE A 725 6.48 41.17 6.58
N ASN A 726 7.18 42.18 6.05
CA ASN A 726 8.12 42.06 4.95
C ASN A 726 7.46 41.44 3.68
N PRO A 727 6.41 42.08 3.11
CA PRO A 727 5.60 41.51 2.04
C PRO A 727 6.40 41.16 0.78
N ASP A 728 7.37 42.02 0.41
CA ASP A 728 8.22 41.88 -0.77
C ASP A 728 9.40 40.89 -0.58
N ARG A 729 9.67 40.50 0.67
CA ARG A 729 10.77 39.57 0.95
C ARG A 729 10.48 38.19 0.38
N GLU A 730 11.47 37.57 -0.22
CA GLU A 730 11.43 36.21 -0.69
C GLU A 730 11.26 35.24 0.50
N ALA A 731 10.41 34.23 0.35
CA ALA A 731 10.24 33.18 1.35
C ALA A 731 11.37 32.15 1.26
N THR A 732 11.83 31.66 2.41
CA THR A 732 12.89 30.64 2.50
C THR A 732 12.31 29.24 2.74
N TYR A 733 13.12 28.18 2.51
CA TYR A 733 12.73 26.81 2.83
C TYR A 733 12.35 26.63 4.31
N ALA A 734 13.10 27.27 5.21
CA ALA A 734 12.80 27.22 6.64
C ALA A 734 11.45 27.87 6.98
N GLU A 735 11.15 29.01 6.38
CA GLU A 735 9.84 29.68 6.56
C GLU A 735 8.71 28.84 5.97
N LEU A 736 8.92 28.28 4.78
CA LEU A 736 7.95 27.44 4.11
C LEU A 736 7.62 26.21 4.97
N ALA A 737 8.65 25.50 5.48
CA ALA A 737 8.47 24.31 6.31
C ALA A 737 7.63 24.62 7.57
N VAL A 738 8.00 25.67 8.31
CA VAL A 738 7.29 26.05 9.54
C VAL A 738 5.86 26.52 9.26
N SER A 739 5.66 27.30 8.19
CA SER A 739 4.35 27.86 7.87
C SER A 739 3.37 26.82 7.30
N ILE A 740 3.84 25.86 6.52
CA ILE A 740 2.99 24.77 6.01
C ILE A 740 2.53 23.84 7.15
N ILE A 741 3.39 23.56 8.14
CA ILE A 741 2.96 22.79 9.32
C ILE A 741 1.82 23.52 10.05
N ARG A 742 1.91 24.83 10.22
CA ARG A 742 0.82 25.63 10.81
C ARG A 742 -0.44 25.60 9.94
N LEU A 743 -0.27 25.64 8.61
CA LEU A 743 -1.36 25.51 7.64
C LEU A 743 -2.06 24.16 7.76
N ALA A 744 -1.31 23.06 7.84
CA ALA A 744 -1.85 21.71 8.03
C ALA A 744 -2.69 21.61 9.31
N HIS A 745 -2.23 22.18 10.41
CA HIS A 745 -3.03 22.28 11.65
C HIS A 745 -4.34 23.04 11.44
N LYS A 746 -4.30 24.17 10.72
CA LYS A 746 -5.53 24.93 10.44
C LYS A 746 -6.51 24.21 9.53
N MET A 747 -6.03 23.42 8.61
CA MET A 747 -6.88 22.57 7.76
C MET A 747 -7.62 21.52 8.60
N THR A 748 -6.92 20.83 9.49
CA THR A 748 -7.53 19.80 10.35
C THR A 748 -8.48 20.37 11.40
N GLU A 749 -8.31 21.60 11.85
CA GLU A 749 -9.28 22.30 12.70
C GLU A 749 -10.62 22.53 11.97
N LYS A 750 -10.58 22.85 10.65
CA LYS A 750 -11.77 23.14 9.84
C LYS A 750 -12.54 21.91 9.35
N ALA A 751 -11.85 20.83 9.09
CA ALA A 751 -12.44 19.57 8.59
C ALA A 751 -12.47 18.48 9.67
N PRO A 752 -13.34 18.60 10.69
CA PRO A 752 -13.46 17.57 11.70
C PRO A 752 -14.17 16.36 11.07
N GLY A 753 -13.44 15.38 10.59
CA GLY A 753 -14.00 14.08 10.25
C GLY A 753 -14.05 13.69 8.77
N LEU A 754 -13.19 14.22 7.92
CA LEU A 754 -12.81 13.50 6.70
C LEU A 754 -11.67 12.53 7.09
N GLY A 755 -12.07 11.45 7.80
CA GLY A 755 -11.23 10.28 7.90
C GLY A 755 -11.22 9.60 6.54
N TYR A 756 -10.05 9.44 5.95
CA TYR A 756 -9.81 8.62 4.76
C TYR A 756 -9.88 7.15 5.11
#